data_94e41b7de7c16186376577190400d348
#
_entry.id   94e41b7de7c16186376577190400d348
#
_cell.length_a   1.000
_cell.length_b   1.000
_cell.length_c   1.000
_cell.angle_alpha   90.00
_cell.angle_beta   90.00
_cell.angle_gamma   90.00
#
_symmetry.space_group_name_H-M   'P 1'
#
loop_
_entity.id
_entity.type
_entity.pdbx_description
1 polymer ?
#
loop_
_entity_poly.entity_id
_entity_poly.type
_entity_poly.pdbx_seq_one_letter_code
_entity_poly.pdbx_strand_id
1 'polypeptide(L)'
;MVLEDYLPIEKISNGIVYTTDHRYIKILEVEPINFLLRSAREQQGIIYSFISYLKISPVKLQIKMISKKADINKHLEQSALELSRETDPHCRILQEDYIRFVKKLSSKEAVSRRFFLIFEYEPFNANRKVEEKEILTALETAAQTAKTFLYQCGNEVNTHDNEDEFTTEVLYTLLNRTICAEKPLPKRINEVLSQYAAQNRIEEVNHIRMNEFIAPESVDFKHPNYVIINGIYYAYLLVPSNGYKNKAVPGWLSLLINAGEGIDIDFYLHKQAKDKIQQQLGQQIRINRSKIKDASDTNSDFDDLDSAIRAGYFLKQGLANNEDFYYINILITITASHLEELQWRIQEMKKLLLSQDMDLQSCYFLQERGFLSTLPLANLDKKLFELSKRNVLTSAAASCYPFVSYSVCDDNGILFGVNKHNNSLVIADIFDSKQYKNSNICILGCSGAGKTFTMQTMALRMRRKGIQVFIIAPLKGHEFYRACQNVGGEFIQISPASRNCINIMEIRKVDNSVNELLDGPTMDASALAAKIQKLHIFFSLLIPDMSHEEKQLLDEALIKTYAQKGISHKNETLLDPDNPEQYKEMPILEDVYNILIKSEDTKRLAHILNRLVHGSASSFNQQTNVDLTNKYTILDISELTGSSDLLTVGMFVALDLSLIHISEPTRLQL
;
A
#
# COMPACT_ATOMS: atom_id res chain seq x y z
N MET A 1 16.52 -8.21 42.60
CA MET A 1 17.04 -7.36 41.52
C MET A 1 15.84 -6.59 41.03
N VAL A 2 15.88 -5.29 41.14
CA VAL A 2 14.76 -4.46 40.66
C VAL A 2 14.83 -4.49 39.13
N LEU A 3 13.72 -4.69 38.45
CA LEU A 3 13.66 -4.91 36.99
C LEU A 3 14.17 -3.69 36.21
N GLU A 4 14.02 -2.52 36.80
CA GLU A 4 14.50 -1.23 36.32
C GLU A 4 16.03 -1.16 36.21
N ASP A 5 16.77 -1.89 37.09
CA ASP A 5 18.24 -1.97 37.03
C ASP A 5 18.75 -2.98 35.96
N TYR A 6 17.85 -3.78 35.42
CA TYR A 6 18.19 -4.82 34.45
C TYR A 6 18.27 -4.30 33.01
N LEU A 7 17.49 -3.25 32.69
CA LEU A 7 17.52 -2.66 31.36
C LEU A 7 18.76 -1.77 31.19
N PRO A 8 19.56 -1.98 30.13
CA PRO A 8 20.82 -1.25 29.93
C PRO A 8 20.60 0.16 29.35
N ILE A 9 19.58 0.89 29.85
CA ILE A 9 19.22 2.23 29.38
C ILE A 9 19.43 3.21 30.53
N GLU A 10 20.21 4.26 30.29
CA GLU A 10 20.50 5.31 31.27
C GLU A 10 19.54 6.50 31.13
N LYS A 11 19.49 7.08 29.90
CA LYS A 11 18.63 8.22 29.55
C LYS A 11 18.31 8.24 28.06
N ILE A 12 17.29 9.02 27.72
CA ILE A 12 16.98 9.38 26.31
C ILE A 12 17.07 10.91 26.22
N SER A 13 17.78 11.42 25.22
CA SER A 13 17.92 12.85 24.98
C SER A 13 18.26 13.11 23.51
N ASN A 14 17.57 14.07 22.88
CA ASN A 14 17.69 14.41 21.47
C ASN A 14 17.46 13.19 20.55
N GLY A 15 16.51 12.31 20.89
CA GLY A 15 16.21 11.09 20.15
C GLY A 15 17.33 10.05 20.16
N ILE A 16 18.28 10.17 21.11
CA ILE A 16 19.40 9.25 21.30
C ILE A 16 19.19 8.49 22.61
N VAL A 17 19.33 7.17 22.55
CA VAL A 17 19.34 6.31 23.72
C VAL A 17 20.77 6.21 24.25
N TYR A 18 20.99 6.65 25.48
CA TYR A 18 22.23 6.50 26.23
C TYR A 18 22.16 5.22 27.05
N THR A 19 23.12 4.33 26.86
CA THR A 19 23.15 3.05 27.57
C THR A 19 24.13 3.07 28.73
N THR A 20 23.90 2.20 29.73
CA THR A 20 24.75 2.08 30.94
C THR A 20 26.19 1.63 30.63
N ASP A 21 26.41 1.03 29.45
CA ASP A 21 27.74 0.67 28.93
C ASP A 21 28.33 1.73 28.00
N HIS A 22 27.84 2.99 28.09
CA HIS A 22 28.31 4.17 27.36
C HIS A 22 28.23 4.05 25.84
N ARG A 23 27.19 3.41 25.30
CA ARG A 23 26.85 3.43 23.89
C ARG A 23 25.74 4.43 23.60
N TYR A 24 25.69 4.95 22.40
CA TYR A 24 24.78 5.97 21.95
C TYR A 24 24.04 5.46 20.72
N ILE A 25 22.74 5.31 20.82
CA ILE A 25 21.91 4.59 19.85
C ILE A 25 20.89 5.54 19.23
N LYS A 26 20.76 5.52 17.92
CA LYS A 26 19.70 6.19 17.17
C LYS A 26 18.74 5.16 16.61
N ILE A 27 17.43 5.45 16.73
CA ILE A 27 16.33 4.62 16.21
C ILE A 27 15.58 5.45 15.18
N LEU A 28 15.45 4.92 13.96
CA LEU A 28 14.67 5.53 12.89
C LEU A 28 13.51 4.60 12.52
N GLU A 29 12.31 5.14 12.36
CA GLU A 29 11.18 4.39 11.83
C GLU A 29 11.13 4.54 10.32
N VAL A 30 10.99 3.41 9.61
CA VAL A 30 11.00 3.33 8.16
C VAL A 30 9.68 2.76 7.66
N GLU A 31 8.99 3.51 6.82
CA GLU A 31 7.79 3.01 6.16
C GLU A 31 8.15 1.96 5.11
N PRO A 32 7.50 0.78 5.15
CA PRO A 32 7.78 -0.28 4.20
C PRO A 32 7.15 0.00 2.83
N ILE A 33 7.71 -0.65 1.80
CA ILE A 33 7.10 -0.67 0.46
C ILE A 33 6.60 -2.07 0.11
N ASN A 34 5.66 -2.14 -0.82
CA ASN A 34 5.29 -3.42 -1.41
C ASN A 34 6.25 -3.78 -2.55
N PHE A 35 7.41 -4.36 -2.18
CA PHE A 35 8.49 -4.69 -3.10
C PHE A 35 8.05 -5.68 -4.19
N LEU A 36 7.21 -6.67 -3.86
CA LEU A 36 6.79 -7.71 -4.82
C LEU A 36 5.82 -7.22 -5.89
N LEU A 37 5.13 -6.11 -5.66
CA LEU A 37 4.27 -5.47 -6.66
C LEU A 37 5.05 -4.56 -7.64
N ARG A 38 6.35 -4.34 -7.40
CA ARG A 38 7.19 -3.56 -8.29
C ARG A 38 7.65 -4.39 -9.49
N SER A 39 7.87 -3.73 -10.62
CA SER A 39 8.46 -4.37 -11.80
C SER A 39 9.88 -4.87 -11.51
N ALA A 40 10.37 -5.86 -12.26
CA ALA A 40 11.73 -6.39 -12.09
C ALA A 40 12.81 -5.30 -12.17
N ARG A 41 12.63 -4.29 -13.04
CA ARG A 41 13.54 -3.15 -13.18
C ARG A 41 13.54 -2.26 -11.93
N GLU A 42 12.35 -1.98 -11.36
CA GLU A 42 12.22 -1.21 -10.12
C GLU A 42 12.83 -1.98 -8.93
N GLN A 43 12.57 -3.29 -8.83
CA GLN A 43 13.18 -4.13 -7.81
C GLN A 43 14.71 -4.09 -7.85
N GLN A 44 15.29 -4.19 -9.06
CA GLN A 44 16.74 -4.04 -9.24
C GLN A 44 17.22 -2.65 -8.81
N GLY A 45 16.52 -1.58 -9.18
CA GLY A 45 16.84 -0.21 -8.77
C GLY A 45 16.87 -0.06 -7.25
N ILE A 46 15.88 -0.60 -6.56
CA ILE A 46 15.81 -0.62 -5.09
C ILE A 46 17.02 -1.32 -4.48
N ILE A 47 17.35 -2.51 -4.97
CA ILE A 47 18.51 -3.27 -4.47
C ILE A 47 19.82 -2.51 -4.72
N TYR A 48 19.99 -1.86 -5.87
CA TYR A 48 21.18 -1.02 -6.15
C TYR A 48 21.29 0.18 -5.21
N SER A 49 20.18 0.86 -4.92
CA SER A 49 20.15 1.97 -3.95
C SER A 49 20.50 1.47 -2.55
N PHE A 50 20.00 0.31 -2.16
CA PHE A 50 20.32 -0.29 -0.86
C PHE A 50 21.78 -0.78 -0.78
N ILE A 51 22.36 -1.32 -1.86
CA ILE A 51 23.81 -1.61 -1.96
C ILE A 51 24.62 -0.33 -1.70
N SER A 52 24.21 0.78 -2.31
CA SER A 52 24.91 2.06 -2.15
C SER A 52 24.83 2.55 -0.70
N TYR A 53 23.68 2.41 -0.05
CA TYR A 53 23.52 2.69 1.37
C TYR A 53 24.44 1.82 2.24
N LEU A 54 24.46 0.51 2.04
CA LEU A 54 25.26 -0.42 2.84
C LEU A 54 26.77 -0.10 2.77
N LYS A 55 27.26 0.39 1.64
CA LYS A 55 28.68 0.77 1.50
C LYS A 55 29.12 1.90 2.43
N ILE A 56 28.21 2.82 2.75
CA ILE A 56 28.49 4.02 3.56
C ILE A 56 27.79 4.01 4.92
N SER A 57 26.97 3.00 5.19
CA SER A 57 26.26 2.84 6.45
C SER A 57 27.21 2.62 7.64
N PRO A 58 26.73 2.87 8.87
CA PRO A 58 27.42 2.44 10.09
C PRO A 58 27.82 0.96 10.06
N VAL A 59 28.91 0.61 10.76
CA VAL A 59 29.50 -0.75 10.75
C VAL A 59 28.52 -1.78 11.29
N LYS A 60 27.74 -1.40 12.30
CA LYS A 60 26.71 -2.24 12.91
C LYS A 60 25.34 -1.64 12.67
N LEU A 61 24.46 -2.41 12.04
CA LEU A 61 23.06 -2.11 11.86
C LEU A 61 22.22 -3.20 12.50
N GLN A 62 21.18 -2.81 13.21
CA GLN A 62 20.07 -3.67 13.56
C GLN A 62 18.83 -3.17 12.84
N ILE A 63 18.18 -4.04 12.09
CA ILE A 63 16.90 -3.75 11.47
C ILE A 63 15.87 -4.59 12.18
N LYS A 64 14.96 -3.92 12.88
CA LYS A 64 13.93 -4.58 13.66
C LYS A 64 12.58 -4.39 13.01
N MET A 65 11.87 -5.48 12.82
CA MET A 65 10.49 -5.49 12.42
C MET A 65 9.64 -6.02 13.58
N ILE A 66 8.60 -5.28 13.94
CA ILE A 66 7.64 -5.69 14.94
C ILE A 66 6.24 -5.84 14.34
N SER A 67 5.55 -6.89 14.78
CA SER A 67 4.13 -7.07 14.49
C SER A 67 3.29 -6.36 15.55
N LYS A 68 2.31 -5.57 15.13
CA LYS A 68 1.35 -4.88 15.98
C LYS A 68 -0.05 -5.13 15.45
N LYS A 69 -1.06 -5.11 16.31
CA LYS A 69 -2.45 -5.03 15.81
C LYS A 69 -2.60 -3.79 14.95
N ALA A 70 -3.24 -3.94 13.79
CA ALA A 70 -3.41 -2.82 12.87
C ALA A 70 -4.24 -1.73 13.52
N ASP A 71 -3.73 -0.51 13.48
CA ASP A 71 -4.48 0.66 13.88
C ASP A 71 -5.28 1.16 12.68
N ILE A 72 -6.58 0.92 12.72
CA ILE A 72 -7.53 1.39 11.71
C ILE A 72 -8.35 2.58 12.20
N ASN A 73 -7.96 3.21 13.34
CA ASN A 73 -8.74 4.30 13.92
C ASN A 73 -8.86 5.46 12.94
N LYS A 74 -7.79 5.84 12.26
CA LYS A 74 -7.82 6.89 11.23
C LYS A 74 -8.84 6.59 10.12
N HIS A 75 -8.86 5.36 9.61
CA HIS A 75 -9.84 4.95 8.60
C HIS A 75 -11.28 4.96 9.13
N LEU A 76 -11.48 4.55 10.38
CA LEU A 76 -12.79 4.61 11.03
C LEU A 76 -13.23 6.04 11.32
N GLU A 77 -12.34 6.91 11.77
CA GLU A 77 -12.61 8.35 11.97
C GLU A 77 -12.97 9.03 10.66
N GLN A 78 -12.22 8.77 9.61
CA GLN A 78 -12.55 9.27 8.26
C GLN A 78 -13.91 8.76 7.80
N SER A 79 -14.19 7.47 7.99
CA SER A 79 -15.47 6.87 7.65
C SER A 79 -16.64 7.46 8.48
N ALA A 80 -16.42 7.80 9.75
CA ALA A 80 -17.41 8.48 10.58
C ALA A 80 -17.64 9.93 10.14
N LEU A 81 -16.59 10.63 9.70
CA LEU A 81 -16.69 11.96 9.13
C LEU A 81 -17.51 11.94 7.82
N GLU A 82 -17.26 10.97 6.95
CA GLU A 82 -18.03 10.75 5.72
C GLU A 82 -19.51 10.49 6.04
N LEU A 83 -19.81 9.66 7.06
CA LEU A 83 -21.19 9.40 7.51
C LEU A 83 -21.90 10.68 7.97
N SER A 84 -21.18 11.58 8.66
CA SER A 84 -21.76 12.85 9.13
C SER A 84 -22.16 13.79 7.98
N ARG A 85 -21.49 13.67 6.83
CA ARG A 85 -21.73 14.50 5.62
C ARG A 85 -22.73 13.89 4.65
N GLU A 86 -23.02 12.59 4.77
CA GLU A 86 -23.95 11.90 3.87
C GLU A 86 -25.40 12.23 4.21
N THR A 87 -26.18 12.66 3.22
CA THR A 87 -27.58 13.05 3.35
C THR A 87 -28.55 11.97 2.89
N ASP A 88 -28.11 11.07 2.00
CA ASP A 88 -28.93 10.00 1.46
C ASP A 88 -29.16 8.90 2.53
N PRO A 89 -30.42 8.58 2.88
CA PRO A 89 -30.71 7.60 3.91
C PRO A 89 -30.19 6.19 3.60
N HIS A 90 -30.22 5.77 2.33
CA HIS A 90 -29.73 4.45 1.90
C HIS A 90 -28.22 4.35 2.04
N CYS A 91 -27.50 5.41 1.66
CA CYS A 91 -26.06 5.47 1.80
C CYS A 91 -25.61 5.58 3.25
N ARG A 92 -26.38 6.23 4.13
CA ARG A 92 -26.13 6.25 5.58
C ARG A 92 -26.16 4.85 6.18
N ILE A 93 -27.18 4.05 5.86
CA ILE A 93 -27.28 2.66 6.32
C ILE A 93 -26.08 1.84 5.83
N LEU A 94 -25.72 1.97 4.55
CA LEU A 94 -24.55 1.30 3.97
C LEU A 94 -23.26 1.69 4.70
N GLN A 95 -23.10 2.96 5.05
CA GLN A 95 -21.92 3.48 5.76
C GLN A 95 -21.85 2.94 7.19
N GLU A 96 -22.96 2.91 7.92
CA GLU A 96 -23.05 2.35 9.28
C GLU A 96 -22.70 0.86 9.30
N ASP A 97 -23.24 0.10 8.35
CA ASP A 97 -22.93 -1.33 8.19
C ASP A 97 -21.48 -1.56 7.84
N TYR A 98 -20.90 -0.72 7.00
CA TYR A 98 -19.47 -0.79 6.67
C TYR A 98 -18.59 -0.54 7.90
N ILE A 99 -18.85 0.52 8.66
CA ILE A 99 -18.11 0.83 9.88
C ILE A 99 -18.18 -0.34 10.87
N ARG A 100 -19.36 -0.92 11.05
CA ARG A 100 -19.60 -2.08 11.92
C ARG A 100 -18.81 -3.31 11.43
N PHE A 101 -18.84 -3.54 10.12
CA PHE A 101 -18.12 -4.65 9.50
C PHE A 101 -16.59 -4.51 9.66
N VAL A 102 -16.03 -3.33 9.39
CA VAL A 102 -14.60 -3.07 9.52
C VAL A 102 -14.16 -3.19 10.98
N LYS A 103 -14.90 -2.65 11.95
CA LYS A 103 -14.64 -2.83 13.38
C LYS A 103 -14.60 -4.31 13.77
N LYS A 104 -15.52 -5.13 13.26
CA LYS A 104 -15.55 -6.57 13.52
C LYS A 104 -14.35 -7.30 12.91
N LEU A 105 -13.87 -6.91 11.73
CA LEU A 105 -12.68 -7.48 11.12
C LEU A 105 -11.42 -7.12 11.90
N SER A 106 -11.26 -5.86 12.28
CA SER A 106 -10.05 -5.38 12.96
C SER A 106 -9.88 -5.98 14.36
N SER A 107 -10.99 -6.28 15.06
CA SER A 107 -10.91 -6.87 16.39
C SER A 107 -10.35 -8.30 16.41
N LYS A 108 -10.35 -8.97 15.27
CA LYS A 108 -9.99 -10.39 15.20
C LYS A 108 -8.62 -10.70 14.56
N GLU A 109 -8.18 -9.97 13.55
CA GLU A 109 -7.12 -10.51 12.68
C GLU A 109 -6.20 -9.45 12.03
N ALA A 110 -6.46 -8.16 12.15
CA ALA A 110 -5.68 -7.16 11.43
C ALA A 110 -4.30 -6.94 12.09
N VAL A 111 -3.23 -7.21 11.33
CA VAL A 111 -1.85 -7.04 11.78
C VAL A 111 -1.15 -5.99 10.91
N SER A 112 -0.56 -4.99 11.53
CA SER A 112 0.36 -4.04 10.91
C SER A 112 1.81 -4.36 11.28
N ARG A 113 2.73 -3.77 10.54
CA ARG A 113 4.17 -3.95 10.76
C ARG A 113 4.85 -2.60 10.86
N ARG A 114 5.70 -2.46 11.87
CA ARG A 114 6.59 -1.30 12.02
C ARG A 114 8.02 -1.74 11.81
N PHE A 115 8.80 -0.92 11.15
CA PHE A 115 10.19 -1.20 10.81
C PHE A 115 11.09 -0.14 11.42
N PHE A 116 12.14 -0.58 12.07
CA PHE A 116 13.10 0.31 12.69
C PHE A 116 14.51 0.01 12.16
N LEU A 117 15.21 1.05 11.78
CA LEU A 117 16.64 1.02 11.50
C LEU A 117 17.36 1.60 12.70
N ILE A 118 18.25 0.80 13.29
CA ILE A 118 18.92 1.09 14.56
C ILE A 118 20.42 0.99 14.34
N PHE A 119 21.16 1.98 14.80
CA PHE A 119 22.62 2.00 14.72
C PHE A 119 23.21 2.74 15.93
N GLU A 120 24.47 2.40 16.23
CA GLU A 120 25.23 3.02 17.31
C GLU A 120 26.28 4.01 16.76
N TYR A 121 26.63 4.99 17.59
CA TYR A 121 27.78 5.86 17.34
C TYR A 121 29.07 5.06 17.43
N GLU A 122 29.95 5.22 16.46
CA GLU A 122 31.26 4.59 16.41
C GLU A 122 32.35 5.65 16.48
N PRO A 123 33.14 5.70 17.60
CA PRO A 123 34.21 6.68 17.74
C PRO A 123 35.33 6.38 16.73
N PHE A 124 35.82 7.42 16.06
CA PHE A 124 36.95 7.31 15.14
C PHE A 124 38.25 6.82 15.83
N ASN A 125 38.39 7.14 17.12
CA ASN A 125 39.46 6.67 18.00
C ASN A 125 38.89 6.22 19.34
N ALA A 126 39.06 4.95 19.68
CA ALA A 126 38.54 4.34 20.91
C ALA A 126 39.09 4.97 22.21
N ASN A 127 40.22 5.69 22.15
CA ASN A 127 40.88 6.25 23.33
C ASN A 127 40.64 7.75 23.55
N ARG A 128 39.79 8.41 22.73
CA ARG A 128 39.50 9.84 22.87
C ARG A 128 38.19 10.03 23.67
N LYS A 129 38.21 10.94 24.65
CA LYS A 129 36.90 11.43 25.21
C LYS A 129 36.17 12.18 24.10
N VAL A 130 34.99 11.69 23.78
CA VAL A 130 34.13 12.25 22.72
C VAL A 130 33.20 13.27 23.38
N GLU A 131 33.03 14.43 22.73
CA GLU A 131 32.07 15.43 23.18
C GLU A 131 30.64 15.03 22.72
N GLU A 132 29.65 15.31 23.55
CA GLU A 132 28.23 15.01 23.27
C GLU A 132 27.79 15.61 21.92
N LYS A 133 28.26 16.79 21.59
CA LYS A 133 27.98 17.46 20.31
C LYS A 133 28.51 16.68 19.09
N GLU A 134 29.68 16.03 19.23
CA GLU A 134 30.27 15.20 18.15
C GLU A 134 29.42 13.95 17.92
N ILE A 135 28.94 13.32 19.01
CA ILE A 135 28.05 12.15 18.95
C ILE A 135 26.74 12.52 18.25
N LEU A 136 26.11 13.62 18.65
CA LEU A 136 24.86 14.10 18.06
C LEU A 136 25.02 14.33 16.56
N THR A 137 26.05 15.11 16.17
CA THR A 137 26.30 15.44 14.76
C THR A 137 26.57 14.20 13.92
N ALA A 138 27.32 13.23 14.44
CA ALA A 138 27.63 11.98 13.72
C ALA A 138 26.38 11.12 13.53
N LEU A 139 25.55 10.95 14.56
CA LEU A 139 24.31 10.17 14.47
C LEU A 139 23.27 10.84 13.58
N GLU A 140 23.14 12.17 13.61
CA GLU A 140 22.27 12.92 12.71
C GLU A 140 22.71 12.81 11.25
N THR A 141 24.03 12.89 10.99
CA THR A 141 24.60 12.71 9.65
C THR A 141 24.29 11.30 9.14
N ALA A 142 24.46 10.28 9.98
CA ALA A 142 24.11 8.90 9.63
C ALA A 142 22.61 8.73 9.37
N ALA A 143 21.76 9.37 10.18
CA ALA A 143 20.31 9.37 10.00
C ALA A 143 19.90 10.04 8.69
N GLN A 144 20.45 11.20 8.38
CA GLN A 144 20.17 11.91 7.11
C GLN A 144 20.64 11.12 5.89
N THR A 145 21.80 10.44 6.01
CA THR A 145 22.29 9.55 4.98
C THR A 145 21.33 8.39 4.75
N ALA A 146 20.88 7.72 5.82
CA ALA A 146 19.90 6.65 5.73
C ALA A 146 18.60 7.14 5.08
N LYS A 147 18.09 8.31 5.50
CA LYS A 147 16.88 8.92 4.93
C LYS A 147 16.98 9.16 3.44
N THR A 148 18.12 9.70 2.97
CA THR A 148 18.37 9.98 1.55
C THR A 148 18.36 8.72 0.69
N PHE A 149 19.08 7.68 1.12
CA PHE A 149 19.19 6.44 0.35
C PHE A 149 17.94 5.57 0.43
N LEU A 150 17.27 5.52 1.57
CA LEU A 150 16.00 4.81 1.70
C LEU A 150 14.91 5.48 0.88
N TYR A 151 14.90 6.79 0.79
CA TYR A 151 13.99 7.51 -0.13
C TYR A 151 14.22 7.09 -1.59
N GLN A 152 15.46 6.88 -2.03
CA GLN A 152 15.77 6.34 -3.36
C GLN A 152 15.28 4.89 -3.54
N CYS A 153 15.15 4.13 -2.45
CA CYS A 153 14.51 2.81 -2.45
C CYS A 153 12.98 2.89 -2.51
N GLY A 154 12.40 4.07 -2.34
CA GLY A 154 10.97 4.31 -2.25
C GLY A 154 10.40 4.18 -0.84
N ASN A 155 11.25 4.06 0.19
CA ASN A 155 10.84 4.08 1.60
C ASN A 155 10.90 5.50 2.15
N GLU A 156 9.92 5.86 2.94
CA GLU A 156 9.92 7.08 3.73
C GLU A 156 10.43 6.79 5.14
N VAL A 157 11.26 7.69 5.66
CA VAL A 157 11.70 7.64 7.07
C VAL A 157 10.88 8.67 7.82
N ASN A 158 10.11 8.21 8.79
CA ASN A 158 9.24 9.06 9.59
C ASN A 158 10.05 10.09 10.39
N THR A 159 9.56 11.32 10.40
CA THR A 159 10.07 12.40 11.24
C THR A 159 9.05 12.71 12.32
N HIS A 160 9.50 12.81 13.55
CA HIS A 160 8.64 13.07 14.71
C HIS A 160 8.97 14.45 15.28
N ASP A 161 7.97 15.21 15.69
CA ASP A 161 8.15 16.53 16.30
C ASP A 161 8.91 16.44 17.63
N ASN A 162 8.72 15.33 18.37
CA ASN A 162 9.42 15.03 19.62
C ASN A 162 10.07 13.64 19.51
N GLU A 163 11.34 13.60 19.13
CA GLU A 163 12.11 12.36 18.98
C GLU A 163 12.34 11.63 20.30
N ASP A 164 12.37 12.33 21.44
CA ASP A 164 12.53 11.70 22.75
C ASP A 164 11.27 10.93 23.15
N GLU A 165 10.11 11.54 22.91
CA GLU A 165 8.81 10.90 23.15
C GLU A 165 8.63 9.68 22.25
N PHE A 166 8.91 9.82 20.96
CA PHE A 166 8.87 8.72 19.99
C PHE A 166 9.75 7.55 20.43
N THR A 167 11.02 7.83 20.77
CA THR A 167 11.98 6.78 21.18
C THR A 167 11.53 6.09 22.47
N THR A 168 11.00 6.85 23.41
CA THR A 168 10.45 6.33 24.67
C THR A 168 9.21 5.46 24.40
N GLU A 169 8.31 5.90 23.50
CA GLU A 169 7.11 5.14 23.12
C GLU A 169 7.47 3.81 22.44
N VAL A 170 8.47 3.81 21.57
CA VAL A 170 8.95 2.58 20.91
C VAL A 170 9.44 1.57 21.94
N LEU A 171 10.28 1.99 22.89
CA LEU A 171 10.79 1.13 23.95
C LEU A 171 9.67 0.65 24.89
N TYR A 172 8.79 1.55 25.30
CA TYR A 172 7.63 1.22 26.14
C TYR A 172 6.72 0.18 25.48
N THR A 173 6.37 0.40 24.20
CA THR A 173 5.49 -0.49 23.45
C THR A 173 6.09 -1.88 23.26
N LEU A 174 7.40 -1.98 23.03
CA LEU A 174 8.09 -3.25 22.88
C LEU A 174 8.10 -4.07 24.18
N LEU A 175 8.31 -3.41 25.32
CA LEU A 175 8.40 -4.04 26.63
C LEU A 175 7.03 -4.33 27.25
N ASN A 176 5.97 -3.60 26.83
CA ASN A 176 4.64 -3.63 27.43
C ASN A 176 3.52 -3.87 26.40
N ARG A 177 3.67 -4.82 25.48
CA ARG A 177 2.81 -5.02 24.30
C ARG A 177 1.31 -5.09 24.58
N THR A 178 0.90 -5.75 25.65
CA THR A 178 -0.52 -5.88 26.01
C THR A 178 -1.01 -4.71 26.83
N ILE A 179 -0.14 -4.21 27.72
CA ILE A 179 -0.50 -3.12 28.64
C ILE A 179 -0.57 -1.79 27.90
N CYS A 180 0.24 -1.57 26.87
CA CYS A 180 0.28 -0.29 26.15
C CYS A 180 -1.06 0.10 25.48
N ALA A 181 -1.93 -0.86 25.18
CA ALA A 181 -3.27 -0.59 24.63
C ALA A 181 -4.23 -0.02 25.69
N GLU A 182 -4.12 -0.47 26.95
CA GLU A 182 -4.95 -0.01 28.07
C GLU A 182 -4.32 1.17 28.80
N LYS A 183 -3.00 1.17 28.87
CA LYS A 183 -2.18 2.19 29.52
C LYS A 183 -1.15 2.74 28.51
N PRO A 184 -1.52 3.70 27.66
CA PRO A 184 -0.56 4.38 26.78
C PRO A 184 0.49 5.15 27.60
N LEU A 185 1.66 5.42 27.01
CA LEU A 185 2.81 6.04 27.68
C LEU A 185 2.45 7.29 28.53
N PRO A 186 1.64 8.26 28.06
CA PRO A 186 1.27 9.43 28.87
C PRO A 186 0.53 9.05 30.16
N LYS A 187 -0.31 8.01 30.11
CA LYS A 187 -1.02 7.50 31.31
C LYS A 187 -0.07 6.82 32.25
N ARG A 188 0.89 6.04 31.73
CA ARG A 188 1.95 5.41 32.56
C ARG A 188 2.81 6.45 33.26
N ILE A 189 3.24 7.50 32.57
CA ILE A 189 4.00 8.61 33.16
C ILE A 189 3.21 9.24 34.28
N ASN A 190 1.93 9.55 34.08
CA ASN A 190 1.08 10.13 35.12
C ASN A 190 0.91 9.21 36.33
N GLU A 191 0.80 7.89 36.14
CA GLU A 191 0.73 6.92 37.25
C GLU A 191 2.02 6.93 38.10
N VAL A 192 3.19 6.87 37.45
CA VAL A 192 4.49 6.90 38.15
C VAL A 192 4.64 8.22 38.93
N LEU A 193 4.38 9.36 38.28
CA LEU A 193 4.45 10.67 38.96
C LEU A 193 3.48 10.76 40.14
N SER A 194 2.27 10.21 40.01
CA SER A 194 1.28 10.19 41.07
C SER A 194 1.73 9.31 42.28
N GLN A 195 2.43 8.20 42.02
CA GLN A 195 3.02 7.37 43.05
C GLN A 195 4.10 8.12 43.86
N TYR A 196 4.98 8.85 43.18
CA TYR A 196 5.99 9.68 43.82
C TYR A 196 5.36 10.80 44.67
N ALA A 197 4.32 11.46 44.15
CA ALA A 197 3.57 12.48 44.87
C ALA A 197 2.87 11.91 46.11
N ALA A 198 2.25 10.73 46.02
CA ALA A 198 1.57 10.06 47.13
C ALA A 198 2.54 9.62 48.25
N GLN A 199 3.81 9.35 47.88
CA GLN A 199 4.87 9.00 48.86
C GLN A 199 5.61 10.22 49.44
N ASN A 200 5.16 11.45 49.16
CA ASN A 200 5.83 12.71 49.50
C ASN A 200 7.29 12.82 48.98
N ARG A 201 7.62 12.15 47.89
CA ARG A 201 8.95 12.14 47.25
C ARG A 201 9.02 13.12 46.11
N ILE A 202 8.38 14.28 46.21
CA ILE A 202 8.28 15.28 45.12
C ILE A 202 9.66 15.81 44.74
N GLU A 203 10.60 15.91 45.66
CA GLU A 203 11.98 16.36 45.38
C GLU A 203 12.76 15.37 44.48
N GLU A 204 12.36 14.09 44.49
CA GLU A 204 13.00 13.04 43.72
C GLU A 204 12.46 12.91 42.29
N VAL A 205 11.39 13.63 41.94
CA VAL A 205 10.78 13.59 40.61
C VAL A 205 11.79 13.89 39.49
N ASN A 206 12.74 14.79 39.75
CA ASN A 206 13.81 15.13 38.81
C ASN A 206 14.88 14.02 38.64
N HIS A 207 14.83 13.00 39.51
CA HIS A 207 15.76 11.87 39.52
C HIS A 207 15.12 10.55 39.09
N ILE A 208 13.84 10.57 38.64
CA ILE A 208 13.17 9.37 38.14
C ILE A 208 13.93 8.87 36.92
N ARG A 209 14.33 7.61 36.96
CA ARG A 209 15.05 6.98 35.85
C ARG A 209 14.07 6.64 34.71
N MET A 210 14.52 6.76 33.47
CA MET A 210 13.74 6.39 32.28
C MET A 210 13.18 4.96 32.38
N ASN A 211 13.96 4.05 32.97
CA ASN A 211 13.56 2.65 33.14
C ASN A 211 12.28 2.47 33.97
N GLU A 212 11.95 3.38 34.89
CA GLU A 212 10.72 3.32 35.68
C GLU A 212 9.46 3.54 34.84
N PHE A 213 9.58 4.28 33.74
CA PHE A 213 8.49 4.51 32.81
C PHE A 213 8.32 3.35 31.82
N ILE A 214 9.42 2.78 31.31
CA ILE A 214 9.41 1.81 30.22
C ILE A 214 9.47 0.35 30.68
N ALA A 215 9.98 0.05 31.88
CA ALA A 215 10.13 -1.32 32.34
C ALA A 215 8.77 -2.07 32.40
N PRO A 216 8.75 -3.35 32.06
CA PRO A 216 7.58 -4.18 32.25
C PRO A 216 7.31 -4.42 33.72
N GLU A 217 6.06 -4.71 34.09
CA GLU A 217 5.65 -4.94 35.48
C GLU A 217 6.22 -6.26 36.05
N SER A 218 6.40 -7.26 35.19
CA SER A 218 6.93 -8.57 35.56
C SER A 218 7.70 -9.25 34.43
N VAL A 219 8.81 -9.91 34.78
CA VAL A 219 9.56 -10.79 33.87
C VAL A 219 9.98 -12.07 34.61
N ASP A 220 9.76 -13.22 33.97
CA ASP A 220 10.21 -14.52 34.48
C ASP A 220 11.14 -15.19 33.46
N PHE A 221 12.43 -15.35 33.82
CA PHE A 221 13.48 -16.01 33.04
C PHE A 221 13.77 -17.46 33.48
N LYS A 222 12.96 -18.06 34.36
CA LYS A 222 13.24 -19.39 34.90
C LYS A 222 13.17 -20.51 33.89
N HIS A 223 12.51 -20.30 32.78
CA HIS A 223 12.28 -21.31 31.76
C HIS A 223 13.40 -21.36 30.71
N PRO A 224 13.87 -22.56 30.30
CA PRO A 224 15.01 -22.68 29.41
C PRO A 224 14.72 -22.30 27.94
N ASN A 225 13.46 -22.30 27.54
CA ASN A 225 13.03 -22.17 26.15
C ASN A 225 11.98 -21.07 25.89
N TYR A 226 11.57 -20.34 26.93
CA TYR A 226 10.70 -19.15 26.82
C TYR A 226 10.88 -18.22 28.03
N VAL A 227 10.38 -17.02 27.90
CA VAL A 227 10.31 -15.98 28.93
C VAL A 227 8.85 -15.54 29.09
N ILE A 228 8.43 -15.19 30.29
CA ILE A 228 7.12 -14.58 30.50
C ILE A 228 7.31 -13.12 30.85
N ILE A 229 6.71 -12.22 30.07
CA ILE A 229 6.75 -10.76 30.28
C ILE A 229 5.31 -10.28 30.39
N ASN A 230 4.94 -9.67 31.52
CA ASN A 230 3.58 -9.20 31.79
C ASN A 230 2.49 -10.25 31.49
N GLY A 231 2.75 -11.53 31.79
CA GLY A 231 1.83 -12.64 31.54
C GLY A 231 1.81 -13.17 30.11
N ILE A 232 2.58 -12.60 29.18
CA ILE A 232 2.73 -13.07 27.79
C ILE A 232 3.97 -13.95 27.67
N TYR A 233 3.83 -15.01 26.88
CA TYR A 233 4.91 -15.96 26.60
C TYR A 233 5.74 -15.49 25.41
N TYR A 234 7.06 -15.42 25.55
CA TYR A 234 8.04 -15.03 24.54
C TYR A 234 9.02 -16.17 24.31
N ALA A 235 9.29 -16.52 23.06
CA ALA A 235 10.37 -17.42 22.69
C ALA A 235 11.33 -16.71 21.73
N TYR A 236 12.62 -16.78 22.04
CA TYR A 236 13.69 -16.24 21.20
C TYR A 236 14.35 -17.37 20.44
N LEU A 237 14.42 -17.22 19.12
CA LEU A 237 14.96 -18.21 18.20
C LEU A 237 15.99 -17.51 17.30
N LEU A 238 16.87 -18.32 16.68
CA LEU A 238 17.88 -17.85 15.73
C LEU A 238 17.97 -18.76 14.52
N VAL A 239 18.42 -18.21 13.40
CA VAL A 239 18.84 -19.00 12.24
C VAL A 239 20.31 -19.40 12.47
N PRO A 240 20.64 -20.70 12.65
CA PRO A 240 22.01 -21.12 12.93
C PRO A 240 22.93 -20.86 11.72
N SER A 241 24.24 -20.77 11.97
CA SER A 241 25.24 -20.45 10.93
C SER A 241 25.21 -21.35 9.70
N ASN A 242 24.85 -22.63 9.88
CA ASN A 242 24.69 -23.62 8.82
C ASN A 242 23.25 -23.72 8.28
N GLY A 243 22.29 -23.03 8.90
CA GLY A 243 20.87 -23.09 8.55
C GLY A 243 20.39 -22.06 7.53
N TYR A 244 21.31 -21.28 6.93
CA TYR A 244 20.95 -20.32 5.89
C TYR A 244 20.96 -20.97 4.51
N LYS A 245 20.00 -20.61 3.66
CA LYS A 245 19.98 -21.07 2.27
C LYS A 245 21.22 -20.62 1.47
N ASN A 246 21.61 -21.44 0.52
CA ASN A 246 22.81 -21.21 -0.28
C ASN A 246 22.62 -20.14 -1.37
N LYS A 247 21.39 -19.97 -1.88
CA LYS A 247 21.05 -18.99 -2.92
C LYS A 247 19.89 -18.12 -2.43
N ALA A 248 20.12 -16.82 -2.35
CA ALA A 248 19.12 -15.83 -2.01
C ALA A 248 18.67 -15.07 -3.27
N VAL A 249 17.38 -14.86 -3.42
CA VAL A 249 16.81 -13.96 -4.43
C VAL A 249 16.42 -12.64 -3.76
N PRO A 250 16.43 -11.51 -4.46
CA PRO A 250 16.00 -10.23 -3.89
C PRO A 250 14.62 -10.32 -3.24
N GLY A 251 14.50 -9.81 -2.01
CA GLY A 251 13.26 -9.79 -1.26
C GLY A 251 12.86 -11.13 -0.61
N TRP A 252 13.73 -12.14 -0.55
CA TRP A 252 13.43 -13.45 0.06
C TRP A 252 13.02 -13.36 1.54
N LEU A 253 13.52 -12.34 2.24
CA LEU A 253 13.19 -12.10 3.66
C LEU A 253 11.72 -11.68 3.85
N SER A 254 11.06 -11.20 2.80
CA SER A 254 9.66 -10.76 2.85
C SER A 254 8.69 -11.83 3.35
N LEU A 255 8.98 -13.11 3.09
CA LEU A 255 8.15 -14.21 3.59
C LEU A 255 8.20 -14.30 5.11
N LEU A 256 9.37 -14.15 5.71
CA LEU A 256 9.54 -14.14 7.17
C LEU A 256 8.89 -12.91 7.78
N ILE A 257 9.11 -11.74 7.18
CA ILE A 257 8.57 -10.47 7.63
C ILE A 257 7.05 -10.50 7.67
N ASN A 258 6.42 -11.22 6.76
CA ASN A 258 4.96 -11.30 6.67
C ASN A 258 4.36 -12.60 7.25
N ALA A 259 5.09 -13.28 8.12
CA ALA A 259 4.74 -14.63 8.63
C ALA A 259 3.57 -14.69 9.65
N GLY A 260 2.92 -13.59 9.99
CA GLY A 260 1.75 -13.60 10.86
C GLY A 260 1.85 -12.71 12.11
N GLU A 261 0.88 -12.85 13.02
CA GLU A 261 0.80 -12.11 14.27
C GLU A 261 1.78 -12.67 15.31
N GLY A 262 2.31 -11.79 16.16
CA GLY A 262 3.17 -12.17 17.29
C GLY A 262 4.56 -12.63 16.86
N ILE A 263 5.00 -12.30 15.65
CA ILE A 263 6.33 -12.63 15.12
C ILE A 263 7.07 -11.34 14.84
N ASP A 264 8.22 -11.16 15.52
CA ASP A 264 9.15 -10.07 15.24
C ASP A 264 10.45 -10.64 14.71
N ILE A 265 11.15 -9.82 13.93
CA ILE A 265 12.44 -10.18 13.36
C ILE A 265 13.45 -9.11 13.67
N ASP A 266 14.61 -9.53 14.13
CA ASP A 266 15.79 -8.71 14.26
C ASP A 266 16.84 -9.20 13.26
N PHE A 267 17.18 -8.34 12.32
CA PHE A 267 18.17 -8.58 11.30
C PHE A 267 19.40 -7.73 11.57
N TYR A 268 20.49 -8.37 11.88
CA TYR A 268 21.76 -7.71 12.17
C TYR A 268 22.69 -7.76 10.97
N LEU A 269 23.35 -6.65 10.69
CA LEU A 269 24.37 -6.48 9.66
C LEU A 269 25.63 -5.91 10.31
N HIS A 270 26.73 -6.68 10.27
CA HIS A 270 28.02 -6.28 10.82
C HIS A 270 29.04 -6.21 9.72
N LYS A 271 29.41 -5.00 9.29
CA LYS A 271 30.45 -4.76 8.29
C LYS A 271 31.82 -5.09 8.87
N GLN A 272 32.67 -5.70 8.09
CA GLN A 272 34.02 -6.10 8.51
C GLN A 272 35.09 -5.33 7.74
N ALA A 273 36.22 -5.07 8.43
CA ALA A 273 37.36 -4.43 7.79
C ALA A 273 37.93 -5.32 6.67
N LYS A 274 37.98 -4.79 5.45
CA LYS A 274 38.30 -5.52 4.21
C LYS A 274 39.69 -6.17 4.28
N ASP A 275 40.71 -5.42 4.74
CA ASP A 275 42.07 -5.90 4.80
C ASP A 275 42.23 -7.08 5.75
N LYS A 276 41.58 -7.01 6.92
CA LYS A 276 41.58 -8.09 7.91
C LYS A 276 40.95 -9.37 7.34
N ILE A 277 39.83 -9.25 6.67
CA ILE A 277 39.12 -10.38 6.08
C ILE A 277 39.92 -10.98 4.91
N GLN A 278 40.55 -10.18 4.05
CA GLN A 278 41.39 -10.69 2.97
C GLN A 278 42.57 -11.52 3.48
N GLN A 279 43.22 -11.08 4.57
CA GLN A 279 44.30 -11.83 5.21
C GLN A 279 43.78 -13.16 5.79
N GLN A 280 42.65 -13.13 6.55
CA GLN A 280 42.08 -14.32 7.15
C GLN A 280 41.63 -15.35 6.09
N LEU A 281 40.95 -14.91 5.02
CA LEU A 281 40.59 -15.79 3.91
C LEU A 281 41.78 -16.38 3.22
N GLY A 282 42.83 -15.58 3.00
CA GLY A 282 44.09 -16.06 2.41
C GLY A 282 44.79 -17.12 3.27
N GLN A 283 44.76 -16.98 4.59
CA GLN A 283 45.30 -17.97 5.52
C GLN A 283 44.43 -19.25 5.52
N GLN A 284 43.11 -19.10 5.61
CA GLN A 284 42.21 -20.26 5.65
C GLN A 284 42.28 -21.10 4.37
N ILE A 285 42.33 -20.45 3.20
CA ILE A 285 42.48 -21.12 1.92
C ILE A 285 43.80 -21.91 1.89
N ARG A 286 44.92 -21.34 2.39
CA ARG A 286 46.20 -22.03 2.45
C ARG A 286 46.16 -23.26 3.37
N ILE A 287 45.55 -23.10 4.56
CA ILE A 287 45.39 -24.22 5.52
C ILE A 287 44.56 -25.33 4.91
N ASN A 288 43.41 -25.01 4.30
CA ASN A 288 42.54 -26.02 3.70
C ASN A 288 43.21 -26.71 2.51
N ARG A 289 44.00 -26.00 1.71
CA ARG A 289 44.81 -26.60 0.63
C ARG A 289 45.88 -27.55 1.15
N SER A 290 46.54 -27.22 2.28
CA SER A 290 47.50 -28.14 2.90
C SER A 290 46.80 -29.38 3.39
N LYS A 291 45.66 -29.25 4.07
CA LYS A 291 44.87 -30.39 4.54
C LYS A 291 44.41 -31.31 3.41
N ILE A 292 44.00 -30.80 2.25
CA ILE A 292 43.63 -31.59 1.08
C ILE A 292 44.82 -32.43 0.57
N LYS A 293 46.04 -31.90 0.59
CA LYS A 293 47.24 -32.64 0.15
C LYS A 293 47.55 -33.81 1.07
N ASP A 294 47.20 -33.67 2.35
CA ASP A 294 47.46 -34.71 3.36
C ASP A 294 46.26 -35.67 3.52
N ALA A 295 45.07 -35.38 2.91
CA ALA A 295 43.89 -36.22 2.95
C ALA A 295 43.94 -37.30 1.83
N SER A 296 43.64 -38.55 2.17
CA SER A 296 43.43 -39.61 1.17
C SER A 296 42.12 -39.36 0.44
N ASP A 297 42.02 -39.65 -0.87
CA ASP A 297 40.87 -39.44 -1.76
C ASP A 297 39.54 -40.14 -1.31
N THR A 298 39.58 -40.90 -0.23
CA THR A 298 38.42 -41.68 0.27
C THR A 298 37.72 -41.06 1.48
N ASN A 299 38.13 -39.89 1.95
CA ASN A 299 37.52 -39.24 3.13
C ASN A 299 36.47 -38.21 2.73
N SER A 300 35.27 -38.27 3.40
CA SER A 300 34.19 -37.29 3.34
C SER A 300 34.69 -35.85 3.56
N ASP A 301 35.83 -35.67 4.22
CA ASP A 301 36.45 -34.37 4.50
C ASP A 301 37.03 -33.68 3.24
N PHE A 302 37.30 -34.44 2.15
CA PHE A 302 37.85 -33.88 0.92
C PHE A 302 36.85 -32.93 0.22
N ASP A 303 35.58 -33.37 0.07
CA ASP A 303 34.57 -32.58 -0.58
C ASP A 303 34.23 -31.30 0.22
N ASP A 304 34.23 -31.39 1.55
CA ASP A 304 34.01 -30.26 2.44
C ASP A 304 35.16 -29.26 2.37
N LEU A 305 36.41 -29.71 2.33
CA LEU A 305 37.58 -28.86 2.18
C LEU A 305 37.64 -28.19 0.81
N ASP A 306 37.31 -28.90 -0.28
CA ASP A 306 37.28 -28.33 -1.62
C ASP A 306 36.14 -27.27 -1.73
N SER A 307 34.96 -27.58 -1.20
CA SER A 307 33.84 -26.62 -1.13
C SER A 307 34.21 -25.36 -0.33
N ALA A 308 34.90 -25.52 0.80
CA ALA A 308 35.39 -24.39 1.62
C ALA A 308 36.41 -23.54 0.89
N ILE A 309 37.32 -24.15 0.08
CA ILE A 309 38.29 -23.45 -0.73
C ILE A 309 37.58 -22.64 -1.83
N ARG A 310 36.64 -23.25 -2.56
CA ARG A 310 35.85 -22.56 -3.59
C ARG A 310 35.07 -21.37 -3.01
N ALA A 311 34.43 -21.55 -1.88
CA ALA A 311 33.73 -20.49 -1.16
C ALA A 311 34.69 -19.34 -0.75
N GLY A 312 35.89 -19.68 -0.26
CA GLY A 312 36.92 -18.71 0.08
C GLY A 312 37.39 -17.88 -1.12
N TYR A 313 37.57 -18.52 -2.28
CA TYR A 313 37.92 -17.80 -3.53
C TYR A 313 36.77 -16.91 -4.01
N PHE A 314 35.53 -17.39 -3.95
CA PHE A 314 34.33 -16.59 -4.29
C PHE A 314 34.31 -15.30 -3.46
N LEU A 315 34.46 -15.40 -2.14
CA LEU A 315 34.47 -14.24 -1.25
C LEU A 315 35.62 -13.31 -1.56
N LYS A 316 36.84 -13.85 -1.83
CA LYS A 316 38.02 -13.06 -2.18
C LYS A 316 37.86 -12.32 -3.51
N GLN A 317 37.19 -12.95 -4.49
CA GLN A 317 36.88 -12.33 -5.77
C GLN A 317 35.88 -11.18 -5.61
N GLY A 318 34.80 -11.37 -4.80
CA GLY A 318 33.86 -10.31 -4.49
C GLY A 318 34.54 -9.09 -3.84
N LEU A 319 35.42 -9.33 -2.86
CA LEU A 319 36.20 -8.26 -2.24
C LEU A 319 37.09 -7.53 -3.24
N ALA A 320 37.67 -8.23 -4.23
CA ALA A 320 38.47 -7.62 -5.31
C ALA A 320 37.56 -6.77 -6.25
N ASN A 321 36.32 -7.13 -6.42
CA ASN A 321 35.32 -6.42 -7.21
C ASN A 321 34.63 -5.27 -6.45
N ASN A 322 35.24 -4.72 -5.41
CA ASN A 322 34.71 -3.62 -4.58
C ASN A 322 33.45 -3.93 -3.81
N GLU A 323 33.13 -5.20 -3.52
CA GLU A 323 32.17 -5.54 -2.51
C GLU A 323 32.80 -5.48 -1.12
N ASP A 324 31.97 -5.20 -0.10
CA ASP A 324 32.34 -5.30 1.30
C ASP A 324 31.90 -6.65 1.86
N PHE A 325 32.47 -7.02 3.00
CA PHE A 325 32.15 -8.25 3.70
C PHE A 325 31.31 -7.97 4.94
N TYR A 326 30.22 -8.72 5.10
CA TYR A 326 29.32 -8.63 6.23
C TYR A 326 29.16 -9.97 6.93
N TYR A 327 28.93 -9.92 8.24
CA TYR A 327 28.22 -10.97 8.94
C TYR A 327 26.76 -10.56 9.09
N ILE A 328 25.85 -11.45 8.73
CA ILE A 328 24.43 -11.31 8.97
C ILE A 328 23.99 -12.27 10.09
N ASN A 329 23.03 -11.85 10.89
CA ASN A 329 22.40 -12.66 11.92
C ASN A 329 20.88 -12.39 11.87
N ILE A 330 20.07 -13.44 12.01
CA ILE A 330 18.62 -13.34 12.07
C ILE A 330 18.16 -13.94 13.39
N LEU A 331 17.50 -13.11 14.20
CA LEU A 331 16.80 -13.52 15.40
C LEU A 331 15.30 -13.36 15.17
N ILE A 332 14.53 -14.29 15.70
CA ILE A 332 13.07 -14.29 15.59
C ILE A 332 12.50 -14.37 17.00
N THR A 333 11.65 -13.41 17.34
CA THR A 333 10.88 -13.42 18.58
C THR A 333 9.46 -13.87 18.27
N ILE A 334 8.97 -14.87 18.97
CA ILE A 334 7.60 -15.36 18.85
C ILE A 334 6.88 -15.09 20.17
N THR A 335 5.70 -14.50 20.10
CA THR A 335 4.87 -14.17 21.25
C THR A 335 3.51 -14.85 21.18
N ALA A 336 2.96 -15.24 22.32
CA ALA A 336 1.63 -15.80 22.43
C ALA A 336 1.02 -15.58 23.82
N SER A 337 -0.31 -15.58 23.89
CA SER A 337 -1.03 -15.44 25.16
C SER A 337 -0.99 -16.71 26.01
N HIS A 338 -0.82 -17.88 25.39
CA HIS A 338 -0.79 -19.18 26.04
C HIS A 338 0.40 -20.01 25.58
N LEU A 339 0.88 -20.91 26.44
CA LEU A 339 2.05 -21.74 26.14
C LEU A 339 1.82 -22.70 24.95
N GLU A 340 0.63 -23.26 24.83
CA GLU A 340 0.27 -24.17 23.72
C GLU A 340 0.30 -23.43 22.38
N GLU A 341 -0.22 -22.20 22.36
CA GLU A 341 -0.18 -21.33 21.18
C GLU A 341 1.26 -20.97 20.82
N LEU A 342 2.11 -20.65 21.82
CA LEU A 342 3.52 -20.38 21.59
C LEU A 342 4.22 -21.57 20.92
N GLN A 343 3.99 -22.79 21.41
CA GLN A 343 4.57 -24.01 20.86
C GLN A 343 4.08 -24.25 19.42
N TRP A 344 2.81 -24.06 19.17
CA TRP A 344 2.24 -24.16 17.83
C TRP A 344 2.87 -23.17 16.87
N ARG A 345 2.95 -21.87 17.23
CA ARG A 345 3.58 -20.84 16.43
C ARG A 345 5.06 -21.14 16.14
N ILE A 346 5.80 -21.66 17.10
CA ILE A 346 7.19 -22.09 16.90
C ILE A 346 7.27 -23.19 15.84
N GLN A 347 6.39 -24.19 15.87
CA GLN A 347 6.39 -25.29 14.90
C GLN A 347 6.00 -24.79 13.50
N GLU A 348 5.02 -23.90 13.38
CA GLU A 348 4.65 -23.31 12.10
C GLU A 348 5.79 -22.47 11.51
N MET A 349 6.49 -21.68 12.34
CA MET A 349 7.67 -20.93 11.89
C MET A 349 8.81 -21.86 11.43
N LYS A 350 9.05 -22.95 12.13
CA LYS A 350 10.04 -23.96 11.70
C LYS A 350 9.68 -24.55 10.34
N LYS A 351 8.41 -24.92 10.13
CA LYS A 351 7.93 -25.43 8.83
C LYS A 351 8.08 -24.40 7.72
N LEU A 352 7.77 -23.13 8.03
CA LEU A 352 7.91 -22.04 7.07
C LEU A 352 9.37 -21.87 6.62
N LEU A 353 10.32 -21.86 7.55
CA LEU A 353 11.74 -21.75 7.22
C LEU A 353 12.26 -22.97 6.48
N LEU A 354 11.89 -24.18 6.90
CA LEU A 354 12.23 -25.42 6.18
C LEU A 354 11.74 -25.40 4.72
N SER A 355 10.56 -24.83 4.45
CA SER A 355 10.05 -24.67 3.08
C SER A 355 10.92 -23.71 2.22
N GLN A 356 11.80 -22.96 2.85
CA GLN A 356 12.74 -22.03 2.22
C GLN A 356 14.20 -22.51 2.29
N ASP A 357 14.42 -23.77 2.55
CA ASP A 357 15.75 -24.37 2.77
C ASP A 357 16.54 -23.68 3.89
N MET A 358 15.86 -23.34 4.99
CA MET A 358 16.45 -22.69 6.15
C MET A 358 16.07 -23.42 7.44
N ASP A 359 16.97 -23.44 8.41
CA ASP A 359 16.76 -23.99 9.73
C ASP A 359 16.44 -22.91 10.77
N LEU A 360 15.71 -23.30 11.82
CA LEU A 360 15.39 -22.47 12.95
C LEU A 360 15.68 -23.19 14.26
N GLN A 361 16.49 -22.58 15.10
CA GLN A 361 16.87 -23.10 16.39
C GLN A 361 16.38 -22.20 17.53
N SER A 362 15.84 -22.80 18.61
CA SER A 362 15.52 -22.07 19.82
C SER A 362 16.79 -21.71 20.61
N CYS A 363 16.79 -20.51 21.21
CA CYS A 363 17.85 -20.05 22.10
C CYS A 363 17.76 -20.77 23.47
N TYR A 364 17.95 -22.10 23.46
CA TYR A 364 17.80 -22.94 24.62
C TYR A 364 18.81 -22.56 25.71
N PHE A 365 18.38 -22.27 26.95
CA PHE A 365 19.17 -21.68 28.04
C PHE A 365 19.82 -20.31 27.71
N LEU A 366 19.41 -19.65 26.64
CA LEU A 366 19.91 -18.36 26.20
C LEU A 366 18.77 -17.35 26.01
N GLN A 367 17.59 -17.61 26.56
CA GLN A 367 16.40 -16.80 26.35
C GLN A 367 16.57 -15.35 26.89
N GLU A 368 17.22 -15.21 28.05
CA GLU A 368 17.59 -13.91 28.62
C GLU A 368 18.51 -13.10 27.66
N ARG A 369 19.51 -13.75 27.08
CA ARG A 369 20.39 -13.11 26.08
C ARG A 369 19.63 -12.79 24.80
N GLY A 370 18.69 -13.65 24.41
CA GLY A 370 17.75 -13.38 23.32
C GLY A 370 16.94 -12.13 23.56
N PHE A 371 16.35 -12.01 24.75
CA PHE A 371 15.59 -10.82 25.16
C PHE A 371 16.43 -9.54 25.01
N LEU A 372 17.62 -9.50 25.64
CA LEU A 372 18.49 -8.32 25.57
C LEU A 372 18.97 -8.01 24.16
N SER A 373 19.24 -9.05 23.35
CA SER A 373 19.68 -8.86 21.96
C SER A 373 18.56 -8.42 21.03
N THR A 374 17.30 -8.60 21.37
CA THR A 374 16.17 -8.14 20.56
C THR A 374 15.65 -6.76 20.97
N LEU A 375 16.22 -6.13 22.01
CA LEU A 375 15.98 -4.71 22.27
C LEU A 375 16.57 -3.86 21.14
N PRO A 376 15.98 -2.69 20.80
CA PRO A 376 16.46 -1.84 19.73
C PRO A 376 17.69 -1.02 20.17
N LEU A 377 18.76 -1.72 20.57
CA LEU A 377 19.98 -1.14 21.13
C LEU A 377 21.23 -1.50 20.35
N ALA A 378 21.09 -2.03 19.11
CA ALA A 378 22.19 -2.47 18.24
C ALA A 378 23.20 -3.41 18.96
N ASN A 379 22.73 -4.19 19.94
CA ASN A 379 23.55 -5.07 20.79
C ASN A 379 23.18 -6.54 20.62
N LEU A 380 23.98 -7.27 19.87
CA LEU A 380 23.83 -8.72 19.76
C LEU A 380 24.81 -9.44 20.68
N ASP A 381 24.31 -10.28 21.59
CA ASP A 381 25.15 -11.09 22.48
C ASP A 381 26.19 -11.91 21.70
N LYS A 382 27.42 -11.94 22.20
CA LYS A 382 28.54 -12.60 21.51
C LYS A 382 28.28 -14.09 21.24
N LYS A 383 27.60 -14.80 22.13
CA LYS A 383 27.30 -16.24 21.94
C LYS A 383 26.22 -16.42 20.87
N LEU A 384 25.18 -15.59 20.87
CA LEU A 384 24.15 -15.63 19.82
C LEU A 384 24.74 -15.21 18.46
N PHE A 385 25.64 -14.21 18.42
CA PHE A 385 26.37 -13.83 17.22
C PHE A 385 27.13 -15.02 16.64
N GLU A 386 27.95 -15.73 17.44
CA GLU A 386 28.74 -16.88 16.96
C GLU A 386 27.86 -18.03 16.47
N LEU A 387 26.72 -18.28 17.11
CA LEU A 387 25.79 -19.34 16.74
C LEU A 387 25.03 -19.06 15.43
N SER A 388 24.77 -17.80 15.12
CA SER A 388 23.88 -17.42 14.01
C SER A 388 24.57 -16.64 12.87
N LYS A 389 25.87 -16.31 12.97
CA LYS A 389 26.55 -15.51 11.96
C LYS A 389 26.66 -16.23 10.61
N ARG A 390 26.32 -15.52 9.54
CA ARG A 390 26.56 -15.94 8.16
C ARG A 390 27.36 -14.89 7.42
N ASN A 391 28.44 -15.30 6.81
CA ASN A 391 29.28 -14.45 5.97
C ASN A 391 28.65 -14.24 4.60
N VAL A 392 28.56 -12.98 4.20
CA VAL A 392 27.99 -12.57 2.92
C VAL A 392 28.73 -11.36 2.34
N LEU A 393 28.62 -11.18 1.03
CA LEU A 393 29.07 -9.97 0.32
C LEU A 393 27.95 -8.92 0.29
N THR A 394 28.27 -7.68 -0.09
CA THR A 394 27.31 -6.56 -0.13
C THR A 394 26.06 -6.89 -0.95
N SER A 395 26.23 -7.52 -2.12
CA SER A 395 25.11 -7.90 -2.99
C SER A 395 24.15 -8.90 -2.33
N ALA A 396 24.69 -9.89 -1.61
CA ALA A 396 23.89 -10.86 -0.88
C ALA A 396 23.23 -10.23 0.36
N ALA A 397 23.92 -9.35 1.08
CA ALA A 397 23.34 -8.57 2.18
C ALA A 397 22.18 -7.70 1.69
N ALA A 398 22.34 -7.02 0.56
CA ALA A 398 21.30 -6.20 -0.04
C ALA A 398 20.10 -7.02 -0.55
N SER A 399 20.31 -8.26 -0.97
CA SER A 399 19.22 -9.17 -1.36
C SER A 399 18.29 -9.53 -0.18
N CYS A 400 18.76 -9.34 1.06
CA CYS A 400 17.95 -9.45 2.27
C CYS A 400 17.07 -8.21 2.52
N TYR A 401 16.89 -7.32 1.56
CA TYR A 401 16.15 -6.06 1.71
C TYR A 401 14.92 -6.20 2.63
N PRO A 402 14.93 -5.55 3.81
CA PRO A 402 13.98 -5.90 4.87
C PRO A 402 12.74 -5.03 4.91
N PHE A 403 12.77 -3.82 4.33
CA PHE A 403 11.70 -2.84 4.44
C PHE A 403 10.55 -3.11 3.47
N VAL A 404 9.96 -4.29 3.57
CA VAL A 404 8.92 -4.79 2.68
C VAL A 404 7.67 -5.18 3.47
N SER A 405 6.50 -4.83 2.96
CA SER A 405 5.23 -5.25 3.53
C SER A 405 4.29 -5.73 2.43
N TYR A 406 3.47 -6.73 2.76
CA TYR A 406 2.33 -7.12 1.93
C TYR A 406 1.08 -6.32 2.28
N SER A 407 1.15 -5.47 3.29
CA SER A 407 0.03 -4.65 3.70
C SER A 407 -0.20 -3.54 2.67
N VAL A 408 -1.46 -3.32 2.35
CA VAL A 408 -1.96 -2.16 1.61
C VAL A 408 -3.08 -1.62 2.47
N CYS A 409 -2.81 -0.57 3.23
CA CYS A 409 -3.76 0.00 4.17
C CYS A 409 -3.65 1.51 4.18
N ASP A 410 -4.32 2.14 3.21
CA ASP A 410 -4.38 3.58 3.07
C ASP A 410 -5.47 4.14 4.01
N ASP A 411 -5.19 5.25 4.65
CA ASP A 411 -6.13 5.87 5.61
C ASP A 411 -7.48 6.23 4.95
N ASN A 412 -7.44 6.67 3.69
CA ASN A 412 -8.61 7.17 2.94
C ASN A 412 -9.08 6.23 1.81
N GLY A 413 -8.72 4.98 1.82
CA GLY A 413 -9.06 4.01 0.77
C GLY A 413 -10.44 3.36 0.93
N ILE A 414 -10.75 2.46 -0.01
CA ILE A 414 -11.84 1.48 0.13
C ILE A 414 -11.28 0.11 0.52
N LEU A 415 -12.01 -0.63 1.35
CA LEU A 415 -11.63 -1.99 1.72
C LEU A 415 -11.85 -2.93 0.51
N PHE A 416 -10.80 -3.56 0.02
CA PHE A 416 -10.88 -4.61 -1.00
C PHE A 416 -11.15 -5.98 -0.37
N GLY A 417 -10.55 -6.27 0.78
CA GLY A 417 -10.68 -7.53 1.46
C GLY A 417 -9.65 -7.72 2.57
N VAL A 418 -9.40 -8.98 2.92
CA VAL A 418 -8.37 -9.38 3.87
C VAL A 418 -7.28 -10.15 3.12
N ASN A 419 -6.03 -9.79 3.35
CA ASN A 419 -4.89 -10.44 2.73
C ASN A 419 -4.75 -11.87 3.28
N LYS A 420 -4.76 -12.86 2.38
CA LYS A 420 -4.78 -14.28 2.73
C LYS A 420 -3.46 -14.78 3.37
N HIS A 421 -2.36 -14.06 3.18
CA HIS A 421 -1.04 -14.47 3.66
C HIS A 421 -0.74 -13.99 5.08
N ASN A 422 -1.23 -12.79 5.44
CA ASN A 422 -0.86 -12.16 6.71
C ASN A 422 -2.06 -11.57 7.47
N ASN A 423 -3.28 -11.85 7.03
CA ASN A 423 -4.54 -11.38 7.60
C ASN A 423 -4.65 -9.83 7.74
N SER A 424 -3.82 -9.06 7.02
CA SER A 424 -3.93 -7.62 7.00
C SER A 424 -5.14 -7.16 6.20
N LEU A 425 -5.77 -6.06 6.57
CA LEU A 425 -6.80 -5.44 5.75
C LEU A 425 -6.16 -4.86 4.49
N VAL A 426 -6.83 -5.04 3.36
CA VAL A 426 -6.44 -4.44 2.08
C VAL A 426 -7.36 -3.26 1.84
N ILE A 427 -6.91 -2.07 2.23
CA ILE A 427 -7.59 -0.80 2.04
C ILE A 427 -6.71 0.02 1.09
N ALA A 428 -7.24 0.42 -0.06
CA ALA A 428 -6.48 1.16 -1.06
C ALA A 428 -7.26 2.38 -1.55
N ASP A 429 -6.57 3.52 -1.63
CA ASP A 429 -7.05 4.73 -2.30
C ASP A 429 -6.48 4.78 -3.71
N ILE A 430 -7.20 4.21 -4.67
CA ILE A 430 -6.78 4.13 -6.07
C ILE A 430 -6.63 5.51 -6.75
N PHE A 431 -7.15 6.57 -6.14
CA PHE A 431 -7.05 7.94 -6.65
C PHE A 431 -5.84 8.70 -6.08
N ASP A 432 -5.09 8.11 -5.15
CA ASP A 432 -3.86 8.70 -4.63
C ASP A 432 -2.74 8.63 -5.69
N SER A 433 -2.48 9.76 -6.34
CA SER A 433 -1.44 9.90 -7.37
C SER A 433 0.00 9.73 -6.83
N LYS A 434 0.20 9.82 -5.51
CA LYS A 434 1.51 9.58 -4.89
C LYS A 434 1.86 8.09 -4.87
N GLN A 435 0.84 7.23 -4.72
CA GLN A 435 1.02 5.78 -4.66
C GLN A 435 0.78 5.10 -6.01
N TYR A 436 -0.21 5.56 -6.78
CA TYR A 436 -0.65 4.94 -8.03
C TYR A 436 -0.46 5.88 -9.21
N LYS A 437 0.16 5.40 -10.29
CA LYS A 437 0.41 6.18 -11.52
C LYS A 437 -0.87 6.58 -12.25
N ASN A 438 -1.92 5.78 -12.11
CA ASN A 438 -3.26 6.05 -12.62
C ASN A 438 -4.29 5.23 -11.83
N SER A 439 -5.57 5.60 -11.95
CA SER A 439 -6.70 4.96 -11.27
C SER A 439 -7.40 3.88 -12.09
N ASN A 440 -6.82 3.46 -13.24
CA ASN A 440 -7.42 2.42 -14.08
C ASN A 440 -7.26 1.04 -13.44
N ILE A 441 -8.35 0.27 -13.37
CA ILE A 441 -8.38 -1.08 -12.80
C ILE A 441 -8.89 -2.06 -13.82
N CYS A 442 -8.22 -3.20 -13.95
CA CYS A 442 -8.68 -4.34 -14.73
C CYS A 442 -8.92 -5.54 -13.82
N ILE A 443 -10.16 -6.10 -13.83
CA ILE A 443 -10.52 -7.27 -13.03
C ILE A 443 -10.62 -8.49 -13.95
N LEU A 444 -9.66 -9.39 -13.81
CA LEU A 444 -9.56 -10.60 -14.62
C LEU A 444 -9.84 -11.86 -13.78
N GLY A 445 -10.42 -12.88 -14.41
CA GLY A 445 -10.68 -14.15 -13.75
C GLY A 445 -11.53 -15.10 -14.60
N CYS A 446 -11.53 -16.37 -14.26
CA CYS A 446 -12.37 -17.39 -14.89
C CYS A 446 -13.87 -17.12 -14.65
N SER A 447 -14.74 -17.82 -15.38
CA SER A 447 -16.18 -17.79 -15.11
C SER A 447 -16.45 -18.32 -13.69
N GLY A 448 -17.35 -17.63 -12.96
CA GLY A 448 -17.66 -17.99 -11.58
C GLY A 448 -16.65 -17.51 -10.52
N ALA A 449 -15.53 -16.89 -10.89
CA ALA A 449 -14.50 -16.42 -9.95
C ALA A 449 -14.90 -15.19 -9.10
N GLY A 450 -16.11 -14.63 -9.29
CA GLY A 450 -16.60 -13.51 -8.52
C GLY A 450 -16.28 -12.11 -9.08
N LYS A 451 -15.89 -11.98 -10.37
CA LYS A 451 -15.56 -10.68 -10.98
C LYS A 451 -16.65 -9.62 -10.81
N THR A 452 -17.90 -9.97 -11.17
CA THR A 452 -19.07 -9.05 -11.03
C THR A 452 -19.32 -8.68 -9.57
N PHE A 453 -19.19 -9.66 -8.66
CA PHE A 453 -19.33 -9.41 -7.23
C PHE A 453 -18.27 -8.44 -6.71
N THR A 454 -17.01 -8.61 -7.12
CA THR A 454 -15.91 -7.71 -6.76
C THR A 454 -16.18 -6.29 -7.27
N MET A 455 -16.58 -6.16 -8.55
CA MET A 455 -16.91 -4.86 -9.15
C MET A 455 -18.08 -4.17 -8.43
N GLN A 456 -19.16 -4.88 -8.13
CA GLN A 456 -20.29 -4.35 -7.37
C GLN A 456 -19.87 -3.90 -5.97
N THR A 457 -19.08 -4.71 -5.26
CA THR A 457 -18.60 -4.38 -3.91
C THR A 457 -17.73 -3.12 -3.94
N MET A 458 -16.84 -2.98 -4.92
CA MET A 458 -16.03 -1.77 -5.10
C MET A 458 -16.91 -0.55 -5.40
N ALA A 459 -17.85 -0.67 -6.32
CA ALA A 459 -18.77 0.40 -6.71
C ALA A 459 -19.59 0.91 -5.51
N LEU A 460 -20.14 0.00 -4.70
CA LEU A 460 -20.89 0.35 -3.48
C LEU A 460 -19.99 1.03 -2.45
N ARG A 461 -18.76 0.56 -2.28
CA ARG A 461 -17.79 1.16 -1.36
C ARG A 461 -17.30 2.53 -1.83
N MET A 462 -17.22 2.77 -3.14
CA MET A 462 -16.95 4.09 -3.71
C MET A 462 -18.15 5.02 -3.52
N ARG A 463 -19.38 4.57 -3.81
CA ARG A 463 -20.59 5.36 -3.60
C ARG A 463 -20.72 5.79 -2.13
N ARG A 464 -20.43 4.89 -1.19
CA ARG A 464 -20.37 5.16 0.24
C ARG A 464 -19.50 6.38 0.58
N LYS A 465 -18.37 6.57 -0.11
CA LYS A 465 -17.47 7.71 0.02
C LYS A 465 -17.97 8.99 -0.67
N GLY A 466 -19.15 8.96 -1.25
CA GLY A 466 -19.70 10.09 -2.01
C GLY A 466 -19.22 10.16 -3.45
N ILE A 467 -18.39 9.20 -3.90
CA ILE A 467 -17.91 9.14 -5.28
C ILE A 467 -19.09 8.78 -6.18
N GLN A 468 -19.23 9.49 -7.28
CA GLN A 468 -20.21 9.18 -8.31
C GLN A 468 -19.81 7.92 -9.06
N VAL A 469 -20.76 7.00 -9.20
CA VAL A 469 -20.55 5.70 -9.84
C VAL A 469 -21.46 5.58 -11.04
N PHE A 470 -20.85 5.31 -12.19
CA PHE A 470 -21.54 5.10 -13.44
C PHE A 470 -21.14 3.73 -14.01
N ILE A 471 -22.10 2.81 -14.16
CA ILE A 471 -21.83 1.44 -14.60
C ILE A 471 -22.48 1.22 -15.97
N ILE A 472 -21.69 0.84 -16.96
CA ILE A 472 -22.17 0.38 -18.25
C ILE A 472 -22.12 -1.14 -18.24
N ALA A 473 -23.28 -1.80 -18.40
CA ALA A 473 -23.42 -3.25 -18.37
C ALA A 473 -23.83 -3.79 -19.74
N PRO A 474 -22.86 -4.14 -20.63
CA PRO A 474 -23.17 -4.69 -21.94
C PRO A 474 -23.69 -6.12 -21.88
N LEU A 475 -23.41 -6.84 -20.79
CA LEU A 475 -23.85 -8.20 -20.54
C LEU A 475 -24.36 -8.32 -19.11
N LYS A 476 -25.45 -9.07 -18.90
CA LYS A 476 -25.98 -9.40 -17.57
C LYS A 476 -26.30 -8.18 -16.69
N GLY A 477 -26.83 -7.10 -17.25
CA GLY A 477 -27.14 -5.86 -16.53
C GLY A 477 -28.05 -6.08 -15.31
N HIS A 478 -28.94 -7.06 -15.38
CA HIS A 478 -29.86 -7.41 -14.30
C HIS A 478 -29.15 -7.83 -12.99
N GLU A 479 -27.89 -8.31 -13.04
CA GLU A 479 -27.11 -8.65 -11.83
C GLU A 479 -26.87 -7.42 -10.93
N PHE A 480 -26.86 -6.21 -11.51
CA PHE A 480 -26.62 -4.94 -10.80
C PHE A 480 -27.88 -4.32 -10.22
N TYR A 481 -29.08 -4.75 -10.64
CA TYR A 481 -30.35 -4.14 -10.28
C TYR A 481 -30.57 -4.04 -8.77
N ARG A 482 -30.37 -5.14 -8.05
CA ARG A 482 -30.56 -5.19 -6.59
C ARG A 482 -29.61 -4.27 -5.84
N ALA A 483 -28.33 -4.21 -6.25
CA ALA A 483 -27.35 -3.32 -5.65
C ALA A 483 -27.70 -1.84 -5.87
N CYS A 484 -28.19 -1.51 -7.07
CA CYS A 484 -28.67 -0.19 -7.45
C CYS A 484 -29.82 0.28 -6.56
N GLN A 485 -30.85 -0.55 -6.43
CA GLN A 485 -32.00 -0.22 -5.58
C GLN A 485 -31.64 -0.02 -4.12
N ASN A 486 -30.73 -0.83 -3.58
CA ASN A 486 -30.31 -0.74 -2.18
C ASN A 486 -29.62 0.58 -1.82
N VAL A 487 -29.08 1.29 -2.79
CA VAL A 487 -28.40 2.59 -2.60
C VAL A 487 -29.20 3.76 -3.17
N GLY A 488 -30.45 3.56 -3.52
CA GLY A 488 -31.29 4.61 -4.12
C GLY A 488 -30.76 5.07 -5.50
N GLY A 489 -30.10 4.19 -6.22
CA GLY A 489 -29.53 4.47 -7.53
C GLY A 489 -30.55 4.40 -8.65
N GLU A 490 -30.19 4.91 -9.83
CA GLU A 490 -30.99 4.89 -11.04
C GLU A 490 -30.56 3.72 -11.95
N PHE A 491 -31.50 2.85 -12.29
CA PHE A 491 -31.30 1.70 -13.17
C PHE A 491 -31.98 1.95 -14.51
N ILE A 492 -31.18 2.23 -15.53
CA ILE A 492 -31.64 2.59 -16.88
C ILE A 492 -31.38 1.42 -17.81
N GLN A 493 -32.46 0.77 -18.21
CA GLN A 493 -32.39 -0.28 -19.23
C GLN A 493 -32.59 0.33 -20.61
N ILE A 494 -31.60 0.19 -21.48
CA ILE A 494 -31.67 0.63 -22.87
C ILE A 494 -31.93 -0.59 -23.75
N SER A 495 -33.11 -0.64 -24.33
CA SER A 495 -33.49 -1.67 -25.29
C SER A 495 -34.24 -1.04 -26.46
N PRO A 496 -34.37 -1.74 -27.59
CA PRO A 496 -35.05 -1.20 -28.79
C PRO A 496 -36.48 -0.70 -28.50
N ALA A 497 -37.17 -1.31 -27.55
CA ALA A 497 -38.54 -0.99 -27.16
C ALA A 497 -38.66 -0.52 -25.69
N SER A 498 -37.61 0.02 -25.11
CA SER A 498 -37.58 0.50 -23.74
C SER A 498 -38.48 1.71 -23.53
N ARG A 499 -39.03 1.82 -22.30
CA ARG A 499 -39.68 3.06 -21.84
C ARG A 499 -38.69 4.13 -21.46
N ASN A 500 -37.43 3.76 -21.23
CA ASN A 500 -36.36 4.68 -20.96
C ASN A 500 -35.82 5.21 -22.28
N CYS A 501 -35.89 6.50 -22.43
CA CYS A 501 -35.50 7.20 -23.65
C CYS A 501 -34.35 8.16 -23.39
N ILE A 502 -33.39 8.20 -24.33
CA ILE A 502 -32.26 9.08 -24.26
C ILE A 502 -32.13 9.81 -25.59
N ASN A 503 -32.28 11.11 -25.57
CA ASN A 503 -32.13 11.94 -26.74
C ASN A 503 -30.65 12.10 -27.11
N ILE A 504 -30.25 11.48 -28.20
CA ILE A 504 -28.87 11.57 -28.70
C ILE A 504 -28.54 13.00 -29.17
N MET A 505 -29.55 13.75 -29.63
CA MET A 505 -29.38 15.13 -30.11
C MET A 505 -29.27 16.15 -29.00
N GLU A 506 -29.51 15.78 -27.74
CA GLU A 506 -29.55 16.69 -26.61
C GLU A 506 -28.19 17.32 -26.33
N ILE A 507 -28.13 18.67 -26.30
CA ILE A 507 -26.99 19.44 -25.78
C ILE A 507 -27.27 19.69 -24.30
N ARG A 508 -26.37 19.17 -23.44
CA ARG A 508 -26.52 19.28 -21.98
C ARG A 508 -25.61 20.38 -21.43
N LYS A 509 -26.04 20.95 -20.29
CA LYS A 509 -25.17 21.89 -19.57
C LYS A 509 -23.93 21.13 -19.08
N VAL A 510 -22.77 21.59 -19.52
CA VAL A 510 -21.49 21.16 -18.93
C VAL A 510 -21.18 22.18 -17.84
N ASP A 511 -20.92 21.72 -16.63
CA ASP A 511 -20.54 22.62 -15.54
C ASP A 511 -19.25 23.37 -15.92
N ASN A 512 -19.33 24.70 -15.95
CA ASN A 512 -18.20 25.58 -16.35
C ASN A 512 -17.01 25.57 -15.38
N SER A 513 -17.09 24.81 -14.29
CA SER A 513 -16.03 24.71 -13.28
C SER A 513 -14.69 24.17 -13.81
N VAL A 514 -14.70 23.47 -14.96
CA VAL A 514 -13.47 22.99 -15.62
C VAL A 514 -12.77 24.11 -16.38
N ASN A 515 -13.51 25.05 -16.92
CA ASN A 515 -12.95 26.17 -17.70
C ASN A 515 -12.28 27.23 -16.82
N GLU A 516 -12.66 27.33 -15.55
CA GLU A 516 -12.06 28.27 -14.58
C GLU A 516 -10.69 27.80 -14.07
N LEU A 517 -10.34 26.52 -14.24
CA LEU A 517 -9.04 25.95 -13.81
C LEU A 517 -7.94 26.03 -14.89
N LEU A 518 -8.31 26.33 -16.11
CA LEU A 518 -7.37 26.56 -17.21
C LEU A 518 -7.20 28.08 -17.35
N ASP A 519 -6.15 28.64 -16.72
CA ASP A 519 -5.75 30.05 -16.82
C ASP A 519 -5.50 30.48 -18.28
N GLY A 520 -6.56 30.72 -19.00
CA GLY A 520 -6.51 31.29 -20.36
C GLY A 520 -7.90 31.76 -20.82
N PRO A 521 -8.00 32.82 -21.65
CA PRO A 521 -9.26 33.16 -22.28
C PRO A 521 -9.67 31.97 -23.17
N THR A 522 -10.47 31.08 -22.64
CA THR A 522 -11.12 30.06 -23.46
C THR A 522 -12.03 30.80 -24.43
N MET A 523 -11.67 30.75 -25.73
CA MET A 523 -12.62 31.09 -26.80
C MET A 523 -13.91 30.34 -26.47
N ASP A 524 -15.06 31.02 -26.55
CA ASP A 524 -16.39 30.46 -26.43
C ASP A 524 -16.57 29.30 -27.42
N ALA A 525 -16.12 28.09 -27.03
CA ALA A 525 -16.27 26.93 -27.87
C ALA A 525 -17.78 26.67 -28.04
N SER A 526 -18.27 26.68 -29.27
CA SER A 526 -19.67 26.43 -29.56
C SER A 526 -20.08 25.04 -29.09
N ALA A 527 -20.99 24.97 -28.13
CA ALA A 527 -21.55 23.71 -27.64
C ALA A 527 -22.24 22.92 -28.76
N LEU A 528 -22.86 23.62 -29.72
CA LEU A 528 -23.43 23.02 -30.92
C LEU A 528 -22.34 22.36 -31.81
N ALA A 529 -21.20 23.02 -32.04
CA ALA A 529 -20.12 22.46 -32.84
C ALA A 529 -19.57 21.16 -32.21
N ALA A 530 -19.34 21.18 -30.89
CA ALA A 530 -18.91 19.98 -30.16
C ALA A 530 -19.95 18.84 -30.25
N LYS A 531 -21.24 19.17 -30.15
CA LYS A 531 -22.30 18.19 -30.30
C LYS A 531 -22.38 17.62 -31.70
N ILE A 532 -22.25 18.42 -32.74
CA ILE A 532 -22.23 17.97 -34.14
C ILE A 532 -21.07 17.00 -34.35
N GLN A 533 -19.87 17.27 -33.83
CA GLN A 533 -18.77 16.33 -33.94
C GLN A 533 -19.09 14.97 -33.31
N LYS A 534 -19.72 14.95 -32.13
CA LYS A 534 -20.18 13.70 -31.49
C LYS A 534 -21.23 12.98 -32.31
N LEU A 535 -22.15 13.71 -32.94
CA LEU A 535 -23.14 13.14 -33.83
C LEU A 535 -22.50 12.55 -35.10
N HIS A 536 -21.45 13.16 -35.65
CA HIS A 536 -20.68 12.56 -36.74
C HIS A 536 -20.06 11.21 -36.34
N ILE A 537 -19.55 11.07 -35.11
CA ILE A 537 -19.07 9.78 -34.61
C ILE A 537 -20.22 8.77 -34.53
N PHE A 538 -21.35 9.18 -33.95
CA PHE A 538 -22.55 8.34 -33.88
C PHE A 538 -22.99 7.83 -35.25
N PHE A 539 -23.14 8.72 -36.22
CA PHE A 539 -23.53 8.35 -37.60
C PHE A 539 -22.46 7.50 -38.31
N SER A 540 -21.19 7.73 -38.04
CA SER A 540 -20.11 6.90 -38.60
C SER A 540 -20.09 5.48 -38.02
N LEU A 541 -20.53 5.30 -36.77
CA LEU A 541 -20.73 3.98 -36.16
C LEU A 541 -21.97 3.28 -36.70
N LEU A 542 -23.02 4.03 -37.03
CA LEU A 542 -24.26 3.49 -37.57
C LEU A 542 -24.10 3.17 -39.07
N ILE A 543 -23.32 3.96 -39.79
CA ILE A 543 -23.09 3.87 -41.25
C ILE A 543 -21.57 3.90 -41.51
N PRO A 544 -20.86 2.77 -41.33
CA PRO A 544 -19.40 2.73 -41.45
C PRO A 544 -18.86 3.07 -42.85
N ASP A 545 -19.66 2.84 -43.88
CA ASP A 545 -19.32 3.06 -45.28
C ASP A 545 -19.78 4.44 -45.85
N MET A 546 -20.02 5.42 -44.98
CA MET A 546 -20.43 6.78 -45.35
C MET A 546 -19.34 7.51 -46.15
N SER A 547 -19.68 8.01 -47.36
CA SER A 547 -18.77 8.76 -48.20
C SER A 547 -18.48 10.16 -47.63
N HIS A 548 -17.42 10.81 -48.13
CA HIS A 548 -17.09 12.20 -47.72
C HIS A 548 -18.19 13.18 -48.09
N GLU A 549 -18.85 12.97 -49.21
CA GLU A 549 -19.97 13.80 -49.66
C GLU A 549 -21.19 13.63 -48.77
N GLU A 550 -21.54 12.39 -48.40
CA GLU A 550 -22.62 12.09 -47.46
C GLU A 550 -22.35 12.69 -46.05
N LYS A 551 -21.08 12.72 -45.61
CA LYS A 551 -20.70 13.37 -44.33
C LYS A 551 -20.93 14.87 -44.38
N GLN A 552 -20.63 15.52 -45.47
CA GLN A 552 -20.86 16.95 -45.65
C GLN A 552 -22.37 17.27 -45.70
N LEU A 553 -23.15 16.50 -46.43
CA LEU A 553 -24.59 16.65 -46.51
C LEU A 553 -25.28 16.40 -45.13
N LEU A 554 -24.75 15.44 -44.35
CA LEU A 554 -25.18 15.18 -42.98
C LEU A 554 -24.88 16.39 -42.08
N ASP A 555 -23.68 16.97 -42.19
CA ASP A 555 -23.30 18.15 -41.40
C ASP A 555 -24.30 19.30 -41.63
N GLU A 556 -24.60 19.58 -42.90
CA GLU A 556 -25.58 20.62 -43.26
C GLU A 556 -26.98 20.30 -42.71
N ALA A 557 -27.40 19.02 -42.77
CA ALA A 557 -28.68 18.59 -42.27
C ALA A 557 -28.78 18.77 -40.72
N LEU A 558 -27.70 18.42 -40.00
CA LEU A 558 -27.62 18.60 -38.57
C LEU A 558 -27.70 20.09 -38.17
N ILE A 559 -26.93 20.96 -38.83
CA ILE A 559 -26.98 22.40 -38.59
C ILE A 559 -28.38 22.95 -38.85
N LYS A 560 -29.00 22.57 -39.97
CA LYS A 560 -30.39 22.97 -40.32
C LYS A 560 -31.40 22.48 -39.30
N THR A 561 -31.22 21.29 -38.72
CA THR A 561 -32.10 20.72 -37.70
C THR A 561 -32.11 21.58 -36.45
N TYR A 562 -30.92 21.94 -35.92
CA TYR A 562 -30.81 22.81 -34.74
C TYR A 562 -31.30 24.22 -35.04
N ALA A 563 -31.05 24.74 -36.24
CA ALA A 563 -31.51 26.06 -36.66
C ALA A 563 -33.07 26.17 -36.69
N GLN A 564 -33.79 25.09 -37.03
CA GLN A 564 -35.25 25.05 -36.96
C GLN A 564 -35.78 25.21 -35.53
N LYS A 565 -35.03 24.79 -34.52
CA LYS A 565 -35.34 25.02 -33.09
C LYS A 565 -34.79 26.37 -32.59
N GLY A 566 -34.24 27.22 -33.46
CA GLY A 566 -33.64 28.49 -33.12
C GLY A 566 -32.33 28.39 -32.33
N ILE A 567 -31.59 27.30 -32.54
CA ILE A 567 -30.28 27.03 -31.93
C ILE A 567 -29.19 27.26 -32.96
N SER A 568 -28.19 28.06 -32.61
CA SER A 568 -27.05 28.39 -33.46
C SER A 568 -25.71 28.16 -32.76
N HIS A 569 -24.60 28.45 -33.44
CA HIS A 569 -23.27 28.35 -32.85
C HIS A 569 -23.01 29.30 -31.64
N LYS A 570 -23.91 30.24 -31.39
CA LYS A 570 -23.87 31.11 -30.20
C LYS A 570 -24.53 30.41 -29.03
N ASN A 571 -23.78 30.18 -27.97
CA ASN A 571 -24.28 29.44 -26.78
C ASN A 571 -25.50 30.10 -26.11
N GLU A 572 -25.66 31.43 -26.24
CA GLU A 572 -26.83 32.18 -25.77
C GLU A 572 -28.16 31.68 -26.41
N THR A 573 -28.10 31.19 -27.64
CA THR A 573 -29.29 30.68 -28.33
C THR A 573 -29.83 29.34 -27.82
N LEU A 574 -29.08 28.67 -26.94
CA LEU A 574 -29.49 27.44 -26.29
C LEU A 574 -30.51 27.71 -25.17
N LEU A 575 -30.49 28.91 -24.60
CA LEU A 575 -31.36 29.25 -23.47
C LEU A 575 -32.80 29.47 -23.94
N ASP A 576 -33.75 29.04 -23.11
CA ASP A 576 -35.17 29.27 -23.31
C ASP A 576 -35.46 30.77 -23.07
N PRO A 577 -36.09 31.48 -24.03
CA PRO A 577 -36.47 32.88 -23.87
C PRO A 577 -37.39 33.14 -22.66
N ASP A 578 -38.29 32.17 -22.35
CA ASP A 578 -39.23 32.27 -21.27
C ASP A 578 -38.66 31.83 -19.90
N ASN A 579 -37.59 31.01 -19.91
CA ASN A 579 -36.91 30.57 -18.70
C ASN A 579 -35.37 30.47 -18.92
N PRO A 580 -34.61 31.55 -18.65
CA PRO A 580 -33.17 31.61 -18.92
C PRO A 580 -32.32 30.55 -18.14
N GLU A 581 -32.88 29.89 -17.15
CA GLU A 581 -32.17 28.83 -16.40
C GLU A 581 -32.26 27.46 -17.11
N GLN A 582 -33.13 27.33 -18.10
CA GLN A 582 -33.32 26.07 -18.86
C GLN A 582 -32.90 26.23 -20.33
N TYR A 583 -32.52 25.11 -20.92
CA TYR A 583 -32.29 25.03 -22.36
C TYR A 583 -33.61 24.84 -23.09
N LYS A 584 -33.66 25.31 -24.32
CA LYS A 584 -34.76 25.05 -25.25
C LYS A 584 -34.97 23.53 -25.44
N GLU A 585 -36.15 23.18 -25.87
CA GLU A 585 -36.43 21.80 -26.30
C GLU A 585 -35.49 21.43 -27.46
N MET A 586 -34.72 20.36 -27.25
CA MET A 586 -33.72 19.91 -28.23
C MET A 586 -34.38 19.11 -29.33
N PRO A 587 -33.84 19.15 -30.55
CA PRO A 587 -34.33 18.31 -31.64
C PRO A 587 -34.15 16.81 -31.30
N ILE A 588 -34.94 15.96 -31.99
CA ILE A 588 -34.83 14.51 -31.93
C ILE A 588 -34.40 13.96 -33.29
N LEU A 589 -34.11 12.63 -33.38
CA LEU A 589 -33.66 12.01 -34.62
C LEU A 589 -34.65 12.14 -35.75
N GLU A 590 -35.96 12.19 -35.46
CA GLU A 590 -36.99 12.42 -36.46
C GLU A 590 -36.89 13.77 -37.15
N ASP A 591 -36.44 14.81 -36.45
CA ASP A 591 -36.23 16.14 -37.06
C ASP A 591 -35.12 16.09 -38.11
N VAL A 592 -34.05 15.32 -37.84
CA VAL A 592 -32.97 15.07 -38.82
C VAL A 592 -33.47 14.24 -39.99
N TYR A 593 -34.23 13.16 -39.72
CA TYR A 593 -34.82 12.30 -40.73
C TYR A 593 -35.68 13.11 -41.72
N ASN A 594 -36.53 13.99 -41.20
CA ASN A 594 -37.41 14.83 -42.00
C ASN A 594 -36.67 15.82 -42.93
N ILE A 595 -35.42 16.17 -42.59
CA ILE A 595 -34.58 16.97 -43.48
C ILE A 595 -33.89 16.07 -44.52
N LEU A 596 -33.32 14.95 -44.10
CA LEU A 596 -32.58 14.03 -44.95
C LEU A 596 -33.45 13.40 -46.06
N ILE A 597 -34.73 13.09 -45.75
CA ILE A 597 -35.64 12.43 -46.72
C ILE A 597 -36.03 13.35 -47.89
N LYS A 598 -35.86 14.68 -47.76
CA LYS A 598 -36.26 15.66 -48.77
C LYS A 598 -35.31 15.74 -49.96
N SER A 599 -34.07 15.33 -49.87
CA SER A 599 -33.08 15.33 -50.90
C SER A 599 -32.80 13.91 -51.44
N GLU A 600 -32.69 13.75 -52.74
CA GLU A 600 -32.31 12.45 -53.35
C GLU A 600 -30.93 11.97 -52.86
N ASP A 601 -29.96 12.88 -52.68
CA ASP A 601 -28.57 12.57 -52.33
C ASP A 601 -28.43 12.07 -50.87
N THR A 602 -29.42 12.40 -50.01
CA THR A 602 -29.44 11.99 -48.60
C THR A 602 -30.44 10.89 -48.26
N LYS A 603 -31.22 10.41 -49.23
CA LYS A 603 -32.24 9.37 -49.02
C LYS A 603 -31.68 8.08 -48.43
N ARG A 604 -30.46 7.69 -48.84
CA ARG A 604 -29.79 6.51 -48.28
C ARG A 604 -29.60 6.65 -46.76
N LEU A 605 -29.12 7.81 -46.29
CA LEU A 605 -28.93 8.10 -44.89
C LEU A 605 -30.27 8.08 -44.14
N ALA A 606 -31.32 8.70 -44.72
CA ALA A 606 -32.66 8.68 -44.14
C ALA A 606 -33.22 7.26 -44.01
N HIS A 607 -33.05 6.40 -45.06
CA HIS A 607 -33.52 5.02 -44.98
C HIS A 607 -32.83 4.19 -43.90
N ILE A 608 -31.56 4.39 -43.66
CA ILE A 608 -30.84 3.71 -42.56
C ILE A 608 -31.31 4.25 -41.22
N LEU A 609 -31.45 5.58 -41.08
CA LEU A 609 -31.93 6.22 -39.87
C LEU A 609 -33.38 5.83 -39.51
N ASN A 610 -34.19 5.47 -40.51
CA ASN A 610 -35.59 5.10 -40.31
C ASN A 610 -35.80 3.97 -39.31
N ARG A 611 -34.83 3.06 -39.18
CA ARG A 611 -34.85 1.99 -38.17
C ARG A 611 -34.91 2.55 -36.73
N LEU A 612 -34.22 3.66 -36.49
CA LEU A 612 -34.16 4.33 -35.17
C LEU A 612 -35.33 5.31 -34.99
N VAL A 613 -35.96 5.80 -36.05
CA VAL A 613 -37.01 6.80 -35.98
C VAL A 613 -38.39 6.14 -35.93
N HIS A 614 -38.75 5.31 -36.95
CA HIS A 614 -40.08 4.68 -37.06
C HIS A 614 -40.01 3.15 -36.99
N GLY A 615 -38.79 2.59 -36.88
CA GLY A 615 -38.56 1.14 -36.84
C GLY A 615 -38.55 0.56 -35.41
N SER A 616 -37.95 -0.62 -35.32
CA SER A 616 -37.92 -1.43 -34.07
C SER A 616 -37.08 -0.84 -32.93
N ALA A 617 -36.31 0.23 -33.16
CA ALA A 617 -35.40 0.82 -32.17
C ALA A 617 -35.74 2.30 -31.88
N SER A 618 -37.00 2.62 -31.71
CA SER A 618 -37.51 4.00 -31.55
C SER A 618 -37.24 4.63 -30.17
N SER A 619 -36.68 3.88 -29.23
CA SER A 619 -36.31 4.40 -27.90
C SER A 619 -35.23 5.50 -27.96
N PHE A 620 -34.48 5.59 -29.08
CA PHE A 620 -33.49 6.66 -29.32
C PHE A 620 -34.06 7.93 -29.97
N ASN A 621 -35.35 7.92 -30.35
CA ASN A 621 -36.03 9.00 -31.00
C ASN A 621 -37.05 9.71 -30.13
N GLN A 622 -36.75 9.96 -28.86
CA GLN A 622 -37.61 10.69 -27.92
C GLN A 622 -36.79 11.57 -27.01
N GLN A 623 -37.42 12.54 -26.36
CA GLN A 623 -36.76 13.34 -25.32
C GLN A 623 -36.30 12.47 -24.16
N THR A 624 -35.19 12.84 -23.52
CA THR A 624 -34.64 12.13 -22.38
C THR A 624 -35.65 12.16 -21.20
N ASN A 625 -35.96 10.99 -20.68
CA ASN A 625 -36.94 10.83 -19.58
C ASN A 625 -36.31 10.14 -18.35
N VAL A 626 -35.00 9.98 -18.30
CA VAL A 626 -34.27 9.32 -17.22
C VAL A 626 -33.44 10.33 -16.40
N ASP A 627 -33.34 10.08 -15.09
CA ASP A 627 -32.51 10.92 -14.23
C ASP A 627 -31.04 10.48 -14.31
N LEU A 628 -30.22 11.35 -14.90
CA LEU A 628 -28.78 11.13 -15.03
C LEU A 628 -27.98 11.83 -13.92
N THR A 629 -28.62 12.55 -13.02
CA THR A 629 -27.94 13.29 -11.94
C THR A 629 -27.68 12.42 -10.70
N ASN A 630 -28.25 11.21 -10.68
CA ASN A 630 -28.07 10.29 -9.57
C ASN A 630 -26.60 9.88 -9.42
N LYS A 631 -26.11 9.85 -8.19
CA LYS A 631 -24.72 9.48 -7.88
C LYS A 631 -24.41 8.00 -8.09
N TYR A 632 -25.41 7.16 -8.33
CA TYR A 632 -25.22 5.74 -8.67
C TYR A 632 -26.13 5.36 -9.83
N THR A 633 -25.59 5.36 -11.03
CA THR A 633 -26.35 5.13 -12.25
C THR A 633 -25.85 3.89 -12.97
N ILE A 634 -26.77 3.03 -13.36
CA ILE A 634 -26.50 1.82 -14.14
C ILE A 634 -27.19 1.90 -15.48
N LEU A 635 -26.41 1.73 -16.54
CA LEU A 635 -26.91 1.59 -17.90
C LEU A 635 -26.82 0.12 -18.33
N ASP A 636 -27.95 -0.56 -18.35
CA ASP A 636 -28.08 -1.91 -18.87
C ASP A 636 -28.36 -1.88 -20.36
N ILE A 637 -27.39 -2.25 -21.15
CA ILE A 637 -27.46 -2.34 -22.62
C ILE A 637 -27.45 -3.79 -23.11
N SER A 638 -27.68 -4.76 -22.24
CA SER A 638 -27.58 -6.19 -22.55
C SER A 638 -28.57 -6.66 -23.61
N GLU A 639 -29.76 -6.02 -23.72
CA GLU A 639 -30.75 -6.35 -24.74
C GLU A 639 -30.36 -5.90 -26.15
N LEU A 640 -29.35 -5.01 -26.29
CA LEU A 640 -28.84 -4.60 -27.61
C LEU A 640 -27.87 -5.61 -28.22
N THR A 641 -27.46 -6.64 -27.48
CA THR A 641 -26.48 -7.66 -27.94
C THR A 641 -26.97 -8.50 -29.14
N GLY A 642 -28.27 -8.54 -29.39
CA GLY A 642 -28.86 -9.20 -30.57
C GLY A 642 -28.53 -8.54 -31.92
N SER A 643 -27.98 -7.32 -31.93
CA SER A 643 -27.57 -6.57 -33.11
C SER A 643 -26.27 -5.84 -32.88
N SER A 644 -25.23 -6.18 -33.64
CA SER A 644 -23.89 -5.55 -33.50
C SER A 644 -23.94 -4.04 -33.63
N ASP A 645 -24.75 -3.54 -34.55
CA ASP A 645 -24.86 -2.11 -34.87
C ASP A 645 -25.52 -1.35 -33.70
N LEU A 646 -26.63 -1.90 -33.16
CA LEU A 646 -27.34 -1.29 -32.04
C LEU A 646 -26.51 -1.36 -30.74
N LEU A 647 -25.73 -2.43 -30.54
CA LEU A 647 -24.83 -2.52 -29.39
C LEU A 647 -23.75 -1.44 -29.45
N THR A 648 -23.15 -1.23 -30.62
CA THR A 648 -22.13 -0.20 -30.82
C THR A 648 -22.69 1.20 -30.59
N VAL A 649 -23.88 1.46 -31.13
CA VAL A 649 -24.62 2.72 -30.90
C VAL A 649 -24.97 2.90 -29.42
N GLY A 650 -25.50 1.87 -28.75
CA GLY A 650 -25.82 1.89 -27.32
C GLY A 650 -24.60 2.11 -26.43
N MET A 651 -23.45 1.49 -26.78
CA MET A 651 -22.19 1.75 -26.09
C MET A 651 -21.73 3.19 -26.26
N PHE A 652 -21.85 3.73 -27.48
CA PHE A 652 -21.48 5.14 -27.72
C PHE A 652 -22.36 6.09 -26.91
N VAL A 653 -23.68 5.87 -26.91
CA VAL A 653 -24.62 6.67 -26.11
C VAL A 653 -24.28 6.58 -24.61
N ALA A 654 -24.03 5.38 -24.10
CA ALA A 654 -23.66 5.16 -22.71
C ALA A 654 -22.36 5.88 -22.34
N LEU A 655 -21.35 5.86 -23.23
CA LEU A 655 -20.09 6.57 -23.05
C LEU A 655 -20.27 8.09 -23.11
N ASP A 656 -21.05 8.61 -24.06
CA ASP A 656 -21.35 10.06 -24.16
C ASP A 656 -22.03 10.57 -22.88
N LEU A 657 -22.94 9.77 -22.31
CA LEU A 657 -23.57 10.06 -21.03
C LEU A 657 -22.57 10.05 -19.88
N SER A 658 -21.65 9.09 -19.84
CA SER A 658 -20.66 8.98 -18.78
C SER A 658 -19.67 10.15 -18.80
N LEU A 659 -19.26 10.62 -19.98
CA LEU A 659 -18.31 11.73 -20.15
C LEU A 659 -18.83 13.05 -19.58
N ILE A 660 -20.13 13.25 -19.48
CA ILE A 660 -20.73 14.44 -18.87
C ILE A 660 -20.42 14.49 -17.37
N HIS A 661 -20.33 13.35 -16.73
CA HIS A 661 -20.02 13.23 -15.29
C HIS A 661 -18.52 13.21 -14.99
N ILE A 662 -17.67 12.88 -15.98
CA ILE A 662 -16.20 12.88 -15.84
C ILE A 662 -15.63 14.30 -15.88
N SER A 663 -16.37 15.26 -16.44
CA SER A 663 -15.95 16.65 -16.53
C SER A 663 -16.06 17.43 -15.21
N GLU A 664 -16.67 16.89 -14.14
CA GLU A 664 -16.49 17.44 -12.80
C GLU A 664 -15.10 17.01 -12.29
N PRO A 665 -14.16 17.95 -12.08
CA PRO A 665 -12.93 17.60 -11.42
C PRO A 665 -13.32 17.12 -10.04
N THR A 666 -13.06 15.84 -9.76
CA THR A 666 -13.00 15.38 -8.39
C THR A 666 -12.10 16.39 -7.68
N ARG A 667 -12.66 17.27 -6.87
CA ARG A 667 -11.89 18.18 -6.05
C ARG A 667 -10.97 17.29 -5.23
N LEU A 668 -9.73 17.19 -5.69
CA LEU A 668 -8.61 16.86 -4.85
C LEU A 668 -8.67 17.89 -3.73
N GLN A 669 -9.26 17.50 -2.60
CA GLN A 669 -9.13 18.29 -1.40
C GLN A 669 -7.64 18.29 -1.07
N LEU A 670 -7.05 19.40 -1.40
CA LEU A 670 -5.78 19.84 -0.83
C LEU A 670 -5.88 19.84 0.71
#